data_0c7d5569a4e260e353b0d9842eb3da48
#
_entry.id   0c7d5569a4e260e353b0d9842eb3da48
#
_cell.length_a   1.000
_cell.length_b   1.000
_cell.length_c   1.000
_cell.angle_alpha   90.00
_cell.angle_beta   90.00
_cell.angle_gamma   90.00
#
_symmetry.space_group_name_H-M   'P 1'
#
loop_
_entity.id
_entity.type
_entity.pdbx_description
1 polymer ?
#
loop_
_entity_poly.entity_id
_entity_poly.type
_entity_poly.pdbx_seq_one_letter_code
_entity_poly.pdbx_strand_id
1 'polypeptide(L)'
;MRPQSLTPLFAQTTSLPGIGPRLGKLVEKLAGPLVVDLLWHLPFAVVDRRHAPEVAHAKAGEIATITVTVEEHLVPRNPRQPYRVWCSDETGRLCLTYFNGREDYLKKLLPPGEVRVVSGKVEIYQGEVQMTHPDHVVPPDQREQILRVEPVYGLTAGLTQRPVQKAIATAVERSPELPEWQDAAFRKRNKWDGWHAALARAHAPDEETDLSPMHPARARLAFDELLASQLAIALVRHHNRTVAGHVTKGDGRVRTKVLKNLPFELTPSQKAAVGEIEADMAKPERMIRLLQGDVGSGKTLVALLAMLIGVEAGAQAALMAPTEILARQHHATIAPLAEAAGVRLALLTGRDGQKQKKETLQGLADGSIHLVVGTHALVQEEVEFADLALAVVDEQHRFGVHQRMALSSKGHAVDLLVMTATPIPRTLMLAAYGDLDVSKLTEKPAGRQPIDTRTIPLERIGEVADAVGRQIAGGGRVYWVCPLIEESEDIDLANAEERFRLLSAHFPGKVGLLHGRLKGAEREATMAAFAEGRLSILVATTVIEVGVDVPAATVMVIEHAERFGLAQLHQLRGRVGRGAAKSACLLLYAQPLGETAKARLAIMRETEDGFRIAEEDLRLRGAGELLGTRQSGLPDMRLADLAAHAELLQAARDDARLVIERDPDLQSERGAALRALLYLFRRDDAVRTLRAG
;
A
#
# COMPACT_ATOMS: atom_id res chain seq x y z
N MET A 1 11.05 29.59 4.88
CA MET A 1 10.12 30.18 3.90
C MET A 1 10.30 29.44 2.59
N ARG A 2 9.22 29.19 1.84
CA ARG A 2 9.32 28.60 0.49
C ARG A 2 10.15 29.51 -0.40
N PRO A 3 11.08 28.98 -1.22
CA PRO A 3 11.83 29.78 -2.17
C PRO A 3 10.90 30.55 -3.12
N GLN A 4 11.20 31.80 -3.39
CA GLN A 4 10.38 32.65 -4.27
C GLN A 4 10.28 32.10 -5.71
N SER A 5 11.34 31.41 -6.18
CA SER A 5 11.35 30.74 -7.47
C SER A 5 10.22 29.73 -7.66
N LEU A 6 9.73 29.10 -6.58
CA LEU A 6 8.62 28.15 -6.61
C LEU A 6 7.24 28.78 -6.61
N THR A 7 7.11 30.10 -6.40
CA THR A 7 5.82 30.78 -6.28
C THR A 7 4.86 30.50 -7.45
N PRO A 8 5.32 30.53 -8.72
CA PRO A 8 4.44 30.24 -9.86
C PRO A 8 3.80 28.85 -9.83
N LEU A 9 4.51 27.85 -9.31
CA LEU A 9 4.05 26.46 -9.23
C LEU A 9 2.99 26.24 -8.13
N PHE A 10 2.96 27.10 -7.13
CA PHE A 10 2.00 27.01 -6.03
C PHE A 10 0.79 27.94 -6.21
N ALA A 11 0.65 28.54 -7.39
CA ALA A 11 -0.58 29.22 -7.79
C ALA A 11 -1.71 28.20 -8.03
N GLN A 12 -2.97 28.67 -7.88
CA GLN A 12 -4.14 27.86 -8.20
C GLN A 12 -4.16 27.51 -9.70
N THR A 13 -4.65 26.32 -10.06
CA THR A 13 -4.79 25.90 -11.47
C THR A 13 -5.67 26.83 -12.28
N THR A 14 -6.60 27.56 -11.65
CA THR A 14 -7.43 28.59 -12.27
C THR A 14 -6.65 29.81 -12.78
N SER A 15 -5.37 29.97 -12.41
CA SER A 15 -4.48 31.00 -12.96
C SER A 15 -3.94 30.65 -14.37
N LEU A 16 -4.17 29.42 -14.82
CA LEU A 16 -3.74 28.98 -16.15
C LEU A 16 -4.73 29.42 -17.23
N PRO A 17 -4.25 29.81 -18.42
CA PRO A 17 -5.10 30.20 -19.53
C PRO A 17 -6.07 29.11 -19.93
N GLY A 18 -7.37 29.44 -19.99
CA GLY A 18 -8.42 28.51 -20.37
C GLY A 18 -8.99 27.66 -19.23
N ILE A 19 -8.46 27.77 -18.01
CA ILE A 19 -8.99 27.09 -16.83
C ILE A 19 -9.81 28.07 -15.98
N GLY A 20 -11.07 28.20 -16.30
CA GLY A 20 -12.03 28.98 -15.47
C GLY A 20 -12.49 28.20 -14.24
N PRO A 21 -13.30 28.82 -13.34
CA PRO A 21 -13.72 28.21 -12.06
C PRO A 21 -14.40 26.84 -12.20
N ARG A 22 -15.17 26.61 -13.31
CA ARG A 22 -15.84 25.35 -13.57
C ARG A 22 -14.84 24.23 -13.90
N LEU A 23 -13.92 24.51 -14.83
CA LEU A 23 -12.87 23.55 -15.21
C LEU A 23 -11.86 23.37 -14.07
N GLY A 24 -11.56 24.41 -13.31
CA GLY A 24 -10.67 24.34 -12.14
C GLY A 24 -11.09 23.29 -11.13
N LYS A 25 -12.39 23.19 -10.80
CA LYS A 25 -12.91 22.13 -9.92
C LYS A 25 -12.70 20.72 -10.47
N LEU A 26 -12.80 20.52 -11.78
CA LEU A 26 -12.57 19.24 -12.42
C LEU A 26 -11.09 18.89 -12.48
N VAL A 27 -10.22 19.89 -12.72
CA VAL A 27 -8.76 19.74 -12.68
C VAL A 27 -8.28 19.45 -11.26
N GLU A 28 -8.86 20.10 -10.26
CA GLU A 28 -8.58 19.81 -8.85
C GLU A 28 -8.91 18.36 -8.48
N LYS A 29 -10.04 17.85 -8.97
CA LYS A 29 -10.43 16.44 -8.79
C LYS A 29 -9.48 15.48 -9.53
N LEU A 30 -8.95 15.89 -10.69
CA LEU A 30 -8.08 15.07 -11.53
C LEU A 30 -6.66 14.96 -10.97
N ALA A 31 -6.03 16.09 -10.66
CA ALA A 31 -4.61 16.18 -10.32
C ALA A 31 -4.35 16.88 -8.99
N GLY A 32 -5.15 17.88 -8.65
CA GLY A 32 -5.00 18.72 -7.47
C GLY A 32 -5.22 20.22 -7.77
N PRO A 33 -5.27 21.07 -6.73
CA PRO A 33 -5.66 22.47 -6.86
C PRO A 33 -4.55 23.39 -7.41
N LEU A 34 -3.28 22.97 -7.36
CA LEU A 34 -2.14 23.82 -7.67
C LEU A 34 -1.49 23.48 -9.01
N VAL A 35 -0.81 24.43 -9.61
CA VAL A 35 -0.08 24.26 -10.88
C VAL A 35 0.93 23.10 -10.78
N VAL A 36 1.66 23.00 -9.66
CA VAL A 36 2.61 21.90 -9.40
C VAL A 36 1.96 20.50 -9.49
N ASP A 37 0.68 20.39 -9.17
CA ASP A 37 -0.02 19.10 -9.22
C ASP A 37 -0.17 18.59 -10.65
N LEU A 38 -0.29 19.49 -11.62
CA LEU A 38 -0.34 19.15 -13.04
C LEU A 38 0.99 18.61 -13.57
N LEU A 39 2.12 19.05 -12.99
CA LEU A 39 3.45 18.54 -13.38
C LEU A 39 3.64 17.05 -13.05
N TRP A 40 2.90 16.55 -12.08
CA TRP A 40 2.94 15.15 -11.68
C TRP A 40 1.88 14.27 -12.35
N HIS A 41 1.00 14.89 -13.16
CA HIS A 41 0.01 14.16 -13.94
C HIS A 41 0.60 13.80 -15.30
N LEU A 42 1.45 12.75 -15.33
CA LEU A 42 2.16 12.33 -16.54
C LEU A 42 1.23 11.63 -17.54
N PRO A 43 1.56 11.67 -18.85
CA PRO A 43 0.78 10.95 -19.85
C PRO A 43 0.91 9.43 -19.67
N PHE A 44 -0.16 8.69 -19.90
CA PHE A 44 -0.20 7.23 -19.81
C PHE A 44 -0.21 6.53 -21.17
N ALA A 45 -0.48 7.27 -22.24
CA ALA A 45 -0.47 6.78 -23.61
C ALA A 45 -0.02 7.90 -24.57
N VAL A 46 0.22 7.54 -25.81
CA VAL A 46 0.51 8.47 -26.91
C VAL A 46 -0.38 8.19 -28.10
N VAL A 47 -0.63 9.24 -28.89
CA VAL A 47 -1.25 9.15 -30.21
C VAL A 47 -0.24 9.65 -31.24
N ASP A 48 0.27 8.74 -32.08
CA ASP A 48 1.18 9.12 -33.16
C ASP A 48 0.38 9.58 -34.37
N ARG A 49 0.49 10.87 -34.72
CA ARG A 49 -0.18 11.50 -35.86
C ARG A 49 0.74 11.76 -37.05
N ARG A 50 1.97 11.26 -37.00
CA ARG A 50 2.97 11.42 -38.06
C ARG A 50 2.66 10.55 -39.28
N HIS A 51 1.81 9.53 -39.10
CA HIS A 51 1.32 8.71 -40.24
C HIS A 51 0.37 9.53 -41.10
N ALA A 52 0.82 9.92 -42.28
CA ALA A 52 0.11 10.80 -43.19
C ALA A 52 -0.08 10.15 -44.58
N PRO A 53 -0.93 9.10 -44.68
CA PRO A 53 -1.20 8.42 -45.95
C PRO A 53 -2.14 9.23 -46.82
N GLU A 54 -2.21 8.86 -48.09
CA GLU A 54 -3.33 9.22 -48.99
C GLU A 54 -4.58 8.41 -48.61
N VAL A 55 -5.77 8.89 -49.02
CA VAL A 55 -7.06 8.25 -48.67
C VAL A 55 -7.11 6.77 -49.05
N ALA A 56 -6.61 6.41 -50.26
CA ALA A 56 -6.63 5.02 -50.75
C ALA A 56 -5.70 4.08 -49.90
N HIS A 57 -4.72 4.63 -49.21
CA HIS A 57 -3.76 3.88 -48.43
C HIS A 57 -4.07 3.90 -46.91
N ALA A 58 -5.12 4.59 -46.50
CA ALA A 58 -5.55 4.68 -45.10
C ALA A 58 -6.17 3.36 -44.63
N LYS A 59 -5.67 2.82 -43.49
CA LYS A 59 -6.10 1.52 -42.98
C LYS A 59 -7.07 1.67 -41.80
N ALA A 60 -8.10 0.85 -41.79
CA ALA A 60 -9.07 0.82 -40.72
C ALA A 60 -8.39 0.49 -39.37
N GLY A 61 -8.76 1.25 -38.33
CA GLY A 61 -8.24 1.11 -36.96
C GLY A 61 -7.01 1.95 -36.67
N GLU A 62 -6.28 2.44 -37.70
CA GLU A 62 -5.10 3.30 -37.52
C GLU A 62 -5.48 4.77 -37.35
N ILE A 63 -4.64 5.54 -36.66
CA ILE A 63 -4.73 7.01 -36.66
C ILE A 63 -3.99 7.52 -37.89
N ALA A 64 -4.66 8.35 -38.70
CA ALA A 64 -4.07 8.95 -39.89
C ALA A 64 -4.31 10.46 -39.92
N THR A 65 -3.35 11.18 -40.52
CA THR A 65 -3.42 12.61 -40.78
C THR A 65 -3.43 12.81 -42.29
N ILE A 66 -4.61 13.11 -42.84
CA ILE A 66 -4.85 13.14 -44.28
C ILE A 66 -5.13 14.57 -44.72
N THR A 67 -4.54 14.98 -45.85
CA THR A 67 -4.84 16.27 -46.49
C THR A 67 -5.91 16.05 -47.57
N VAL A 68 -7.05 16.73 -47.43
CA VAL A 68 -8.20 16.53 -48.30
C VAL A 68 -8.82 17.85 -48.71
N THR A 69 -9.46 17.86 -49.86
CA THR A 69 -10.33 18.98 -50.32
C THR A 69 -11.76 18.69 -49.90
N VAL A 70 -12.42 19.66 -49.29
CA VAL A 70 -13.83 19.56 -48.88
C VAL A 70 -14.74 19.67 -50.11
N GLU A 71 -15.54 18.64 -50.36
CA GLU A 71 -16.45 18.62 -51.52
C GLU A 71 -17.84 19.14 -51.16
N GLU A 72 -18.54 18.41 -50.29
CA GLU A 72 -19.94 18.71 -50.00
C GLU A 72 -20.34 18.37 -48.56
N HIS A 73 -21.36 19.04 -48.07
CA HIS A 73 -21.99 18.81 -46.79
C HIS A 73 -23.33 18.12 -46.94
N LEU A 74 -23.50 16.95 -46.30
CA LEU A 74 -24.79 16.27 -46.22
C LEU A 74 -25.43 16.56 -44.86
N VAL A 75 -26.36 17.51 -44.86
CA VAL A 75 -27.11 17.89 -43.68
C VAL A 75 -28.11 16.78 -43.30
N PRO A 76 -28.16 16.32 -42.05
CA PRO A 76 -29.07 15.27 -41.65
C PRO A 76 -30.55 15.71 -41.77
N ARG A 77 -31.39 14.86 -42.35
CA ARG A 77 -32.84 15.12 -42.46
C ARG A 77 -33.60 14.90 -41.13
N ASN A 78 -33.01 14.18 -40.20
CA ASN A 78 -33.56 13.97 -38.85
C ASN A 78 -32.45 13.93 -37.81
N PRO A 79 -32.72 14.23 -36.49
CA PRO A 79 -31.72 14.29 -35.44
C PRO A 79 -30.97 12.97 -35.14
N ARG A 80 -31.46 11.84 -35.62
CA ARG A 80 -30.79 10.54 -35.43
C ARG A 80 -29.75 10.23 -36.50
N GLN A 81 -29.72 10.98 -37.61
CA GLN A 81 -28.72 10.82 -38.64
C GLN A 81 -27.49 11.70 -38.35
N PRO A 82 -26.28 11.20 -38.61
CA PRO A 82 -25.08 12.01 -38.45
C PRO A 82 -24.97 13.05 -39.57
N TYR A 83 -24.35 14.18 -39.27
CA TYR A 83 -23.91 15.14 -40.25
C TYR A 83 -22.67 14.57 -40.95
N ARG A 84 -22.67 14.57 -42.31
CA ARG A 84 -21.54 14.03 -43.09
C ARG A 84 -20.94 15.13 -43.97
N VAL A 85 -19.61 15.11 -44.06
CA VAL A 85 -18.86 15.98 -44.95
C VAL A 85 -18.01 15.11 -45.87
N TRP A 86 -18.24 15.17 -47.13
CA TRP A 86 -17.43 14.48 -48.12
C TRP A 86 -16.22 15.32 -48.47
N CYS A 87 -15.07 14.67 -48.43
CA CYS A 87 -13.79 15.22 -48.81
C CYS A 87 -13.08 14.24 -49.74
N SER A 88 -12.12 14.72 -50.52
CA SER A 88 -11.31 13.87 -51.41
C SER A 88 -9.85 14.33 -51.46
N ASP A 89 -8.99 13.42 -51.80
CA ASP A 89 -7.68 13.69 -52.38
C ASP A 89 -7.58 13.12 -53.79
N GLU A 90 -6.39 13.05 -54.39
CA GLU A 90 -6.19 12.51 -55.74
C GLU A 90 -6.46 11.00 -55.84
N THR A 91 -6.51 10.28 -54.71
CA THR A 91 -6.57 8.82 -54.61
C THR A 91 -7.92 8.25 -54.19
N GLY A 92 -8.75 9.06 -53.53
CA GLY A 92 -10.02 8.57 -53.02
C GLY A 92 -10.88 9.60 -52.31
N ARG A 93 -12.02 9.13 -51.77
CA ARG A 93 -12.95 9.94 -50.99
C ARG A 93 -12.95 9.53 -49.54
N LEU A 94 -13.03 10.52 -48.66
CA LEU A 94 -13.10 10.37 -47.20
C LEU A 94 -14.39 11.01 -46.67
N CYS A 95 -15.16 10.28 -45.89
CA CYS A 95 -16.36 10.79 -45.23
C CYS A 95 -16.02 11.21 -43.77
N LEU A 96 -16.18 12.49 -43.45
CA LEU A 96 -16.10 12.97 -42.05
C LEU A 96 -17.50 12.93 -41.43
N THR A 97 -17.67 12.17 -40.37
CA THR A 97 -18.96 11.91 -39.73
C THR A 97 -19.06 12.58 -38.40
N TYR A 98 -20.12 13.38 -38.17
CA TYR A 98 -20.33 14.09 -36.89
C TYR A 98 -21.71 13.78 -36.33
N PHE A 99 -21.79 13.15 -35.17
CA PHE A 99 -23.02 13.02 -34.39
C PHE A 99 -23.30 14.35 -33.68
N ASN A 100 -24.50 14.87 -33.76
CA ASN A 100 -24.90 16.16 -33.17
C ASN A 100 -24.10 17.38 -33.70
N GLY A 101 -23.60 17.32 -34.93
CA GLY A 101 -22.87 18.42 -35.58
C GLY A 101 -23.79 19.63 -35.87
N ARG A 102 -23.32 20.85 -35.52
CA ARG A 102 -24.03 22.10 -35.89
C ARG A 102 -23.56 22.56 -37.26
N GLU A 103 -24.51 22.73 -38.16
CA GLU A 103 -24.26 23.09 -39.55
C GLU A 103 -23.39 24.34 -39.72
N ASP A 104 -23.74 25.45 -39.02
CA ASP A 104 -22.98 26.70 -39.08
C ASP A 104 -21.54 26.57 -38.64
N TYR A 105 -21.30 25.75 -37.64
CA TYR A 105 -19.95 25.47 -37.12
C TYR A 105 -19.15 24.62 -38.10
N LEU A 106 -19.76 23.55 -38.64
CA LEU A 106 -19.06 22.64 -39.54
C LEU A 106 -18.77 23.31 -40.90
N LYS A 107 -19.66 24.14 -41.41
CA LYS A 107 -19.40 24.92 -42.64
C LYS A 107 -18.27 25.93 -42.49
N LYS A 108 -18.07 26.50 -41.30
CA LYS A 108 -16.92 27.36 -41.01
C LYS A 108 -15.62 26.57 -40.84
N LEU A 109 -15.69 25.39 -40.25
CA LEU A 109 -14.53 24.52 -40.01
C LEU A 109 -14.05 23.85 -41.32
N LEU A 110 -14.98 23.45 -42.17
CA LEU A 110 -14.80 22.70 -43.41
C LEU A 110 -15.48 23.42 -44.57
N PRO A 111 -15.00 24.60 -45.03
CA PRO A 111 -15.62 25.30 -46.14
C PRO A 111 -15.50 24.50 -47.44
N PRO A 112 -16.60 24.35 -48.24
CA PRO A 112 -16.54 23.65 -49.49
C PRO A 112 -15.52 24.28 -50.47
N GLY A 113 -14.76 23.44 -51.17
CA GLY A 113 -13.69 23.82 -52.07
C GLY A 113 -12.34 24.14 -51.43
N GLU A 114 -12.27 24.21 -50.11
CA GLU A 114 -11.01 24.45 -49.42
C GLU A 114 -10.30 23.17 -49.00
N VAL A 115 -8.97 23.25 -48.98
CA VAL A 115 -8.11 22.16 -48.47
C VAL A 115 -8.07 22.19 -46.98
N ARG A 116 -8.19 21.01 -46.33
CA ARG A 116 -8.04 20.81 -44.89
C ARG A 116 -7.13 19.62 -44.60
N VAL A 117 -6.45 19.72 -43.50
CA VAL A 117 -5.73 18.58 -42.89
C VAL A 117 -6.60 18.03 -41.79
N VAL A 118 -6.99 16.77 -41.90
CA VAL A 118 -7.83 16.07 -40.94
C VAL A 118 -7.04 14.96 -40.28
N SER A 119 -7.15 14.82 -38.94
CA SER A 119 -6.48 13.74 -38.22
C SER A 119 -7.46 13.06 -37.28
N GLY A 120 -7.50 11.74 -37.33
CA GLY A 120 -8.40 10.92 -36.55
C GLY A 120 -8.23 9.44 -36.81
N LYS A 121 -9.04 8.62 -36.13
CA LYS A 121 -9.09 7.19 -36.37
C LYS A 121 -9.82 6.89 -37.66
N VAL A 122 -9.18 6.14 -38.53
CA VAL A 122 -9.76 5.68 -39.80
C VAL A 122 -10.69 4.50 -39.55
N GLU A 123 -11.86 4.54 -40.12
CA GLU A 123 -12.86 3.48 -40.13
C GLU A 123 -13.23 3.15 -41.58
N ILE A 124 -13.64 1.92 -41.86
CA ILE A 124 -14.23 1.54 -43.14
C ILE A 124 -15.65 1.11 -42.86
N TYR A 125 -16.62 1.87 -43.43
CA TYR A 125 -18.03 1.58 -43.29
C TYR A 125 -18.69 1.46 -44.67
N GLN A 126 -19.31 0.32 -44.94
CA GLN A 126 -19.91 0.00 -46.24
C GLN A 126 -18.96 0.16 -47.45
N GLY A 127 -17.66 -0.07 -47.24
CA GLY A 127 -16.63 0.08 -48.28
C GLY A 127 -16.08 1.49 -48.44
N GLU A 128 -16.57 2.46 -47.68
CA GLU A 128 -16.12 3.86 -47.69
C GLU A 128 -15.18 4.15 -46.56
N VAL A 129 -14.11 4.91 -46.81
CA VAL A 129 -13.18 5.40 -45.80
C VAL A 129 -13.84 6.54 -45.05
N GLN A 130 -13.93 6.45 -43.74
CA GLN A 130 -14.50 7.50 -42.90
C GLN A 130 -13.68 7.81 -41.69
N MET A 131 -13.84 9.01 -41.14
CA MET A 131 -13.41 9.40 -39.80
C MET A 131 -14.59 9.93 -39.00
N THR A 132 -14.87 9.31 -37.87
CA THR A 132 -15.93 9.75 -36.96
C THR A 132 -15.34 10.72 -35.93
N HIS A 133 -15.88 11.96 -35.92
CA HIS A 133 -15.38 13.04 -35.04
C HIS A 133 -13.85 13.20 -35.08
N PRO A 134 -13.24 13.55 -36.25
CA PRO A 134 -11.80 13.72 -36.32
C PRO A 134 -11.29 14.64 -35.20
N ASP A 135 -10.19 14.25 -34.58
CA ASP A 135 -9.61 14.97 -33.42
C ASP A 135 -9.10 16.35 -33.81
N HIS A 136 -8.57 16.47 -35.04
CA HIS A 136 -8.05 17.71 -35.59
C HIS A 136 -8.60 17.94 -37.00
N VAL A 137 -8.98 19.18 -37.25
CA VAL A 137 -9.32 19.72 -38.57
C VAL A 137 -8.70 21.12 -38.63
N VAL A 138 -7.70 21.28 -39.48
CA VAL A 138 -6.94 22.55 -39.58
C VAL A 138 -6.65 22.90 -41.04
N PRO A 139 -6.33 24.17 -41.35
CA PRO A 139 -5.83 24.57 -42.65
C PRO A 139 -4.42 24.01 -42.93
N PRO A 140 -3.95 23.92 -44.16
CA PRO A 140 -2.68 23.30 -44.54
C PRO A 140 -1.43 23.92 -43.93
N ASP A 141 -1.45 25.23 -43.66
CA ASP A 141 -0.36 25.95 -43.01
C ASP A 141 -0.09 25.50 -41.54
N GLN A 142 -1.07 24.84 -40.92
CA GLN A 142 -0.96 24.28 -39.59
C GLN A 142 -0.66 22.77 -39.56
N ARG A 143 -0.41 22.15 -40.74
CA ARG A 143 -0.15 20.71 -40.86
C ARG A 143 0.97 20.22 -39.95
N GLU A 144 2.10 20.93 -39.93
CA GLU A 144 3.26 20.56 -39.12
C GLU A 144 3.00 20.58 -37.59
N GLN A 145 2.03 21.37 -37.15
CA GLN A 145 1.62 21.42 -35.74
C GLN A 145 0.87 20.16 -35.30
N ILE A 146 0.28 19.41 -36.25
CA ILE A 146 -0.46 18.17 -35.99
C ILE A 146 0.43 16.94 -36.17
N LEU A 147 1.36 16.96 -37.13
CA LEU A 147 2.25 15.83 -37.46
C LEU A 147 3.27 15.56 -36.33
N ARG A 148 2.76 15.22 -35.17
CA ARG A 148 3.57 14.93 -33.97
C ARG A 148 2.97 13.80 -33.16
N VAL A 149 3.72 13.32 -32.18
CA VAL A 149 3.20 12.44 -31.15
C VAL A 149 2.50 13.31 -30.09
N GLU A 150 1.25 13.00 -29.80
CA GLU A 150 0.47 13.70 -28.79
C GLU A 150 0.38 12.88 -27.50
N PRO A 151 0.73 13.46 -26.35
CA PRO A 151 0.55 12.81 -25.06
C PRO A 151 -0.93 12.70 -24.70
N VAL A 152 -1.34 11.54 -24.19
CA VAL A 152 -2.69 11.27 -23.68
C VAL A 152 -2.67 11.22 -22.17
N TYR A 153 -3.47 12.08 -21.54
CA TYR A 153 -3.59 12.18 -20.09
C TYR A 153 -4.84 11.51 -19.57
N GLY A 154 -4.79 10.98 -18.34
CA GLY A 154 -5.97 10.53 -17.62
C GLY A 154 -6.99 11.67 -17.48
N LEU A 155 -8.28 11.36 -17.55
CA LEU A 155 -9.36 12.34 -17.47
C LEU A 155 -10.34 11.99 -16.36
N THR A 156 -11.05 12.99 -15.88
CA THR A 156 -12.25 12.82 -15.05
C THR A 156 -13.50 13.23 -15.85
N ALA A 157 -14.66 12.74 -15.45
CA ALA A 157 -15.92 13.06 -16.13
C ALA A 157 -16.11 14.57 -16.29
N GLY A 158 -16.38 15.02 -17.53
CA GLY A 158 -16.56 16.40 -17.89
C GLY A 158 -15.30 17.16 -18.35
N LEU A 159 -14.11 16.51 -18.32
CA LEU A 159 -12.88 17.03 -18.95
C LEU A 159 -12.65 16.35 -20.31
N THR A 160 -11.96 17.08 -21.21
CA THR A 160 -11.48 16.57 -22.50
C THR A 160 -9.96 16.77 -22.59
N GLN A 161 -9.30 16.07 -23.55
CA GLN A 161 -7.83 16.09 -23.67
C GLN A 161 -7.26 17.49 -23.89
N ARG A 162 -7.83 18.27 -24.85
CA ARG A 162 -7.28 19.58 -25.22
C ARG A 162 -7.08 20.57 -24.07
N PRO A 163 -8.07 20.86 -23.21
CA PRO A 163 -7.87 21.72 -22.05
C PRO A 163 -6.79 21.21 -21.10
N VAL A 164 -6.73 19.89 -20.86
CA VAL A 164 -5.74 19.28 -19.94
C VAL A 164 -4.33 19.39 -20.54
N GLN A 165 -4.15 19.01 -21.81
CA GLN A 165 -2.87 19.14 -22.53
C GLN A 165 -2.36 20.59 -22.51
N LYS A 166 -3.24 21.56 -22.81
CA LYS A 166 -2.88 22.99 -22.79
C LYS A 166 -2.49 23.49 -21.40
N ALA A 167 -3.23 23.05 -20.38
CA ALA A 167 -2.95 23.44 -18.99
C ALA A 167 -1.59 22.89 -18.53
N ILE A 168 -1.31 21.61 -18.83
CA ILE A 168 -0.05 20.95 -18.49
C ILE A 168 1.11 21.57 -19.27
N ALA A 169 0.98 21.79 -20.57
CA ALA A 169 2.02 22.46 -21.37
C ALA A 169 2.38 23.82 -20.80
N THR A 170 1.35 24.63 -20.43
CA THR A 170 1.58 25.93 -19.77
C THR A 170 2.20 25.79 -18.39
N ALA A 171 1.84 24.75 -17.62
CA ALA A 171 2.45 24.49 -16.32
C ALA A 171 3.93 24.11 -16.43
N VAL A 172 4.30 23.29 -17.41
CA VAL A 172 5.68 22.92 -17.73
C VAL A 172 6.48 24.16 -18.17
N GLU A 173 5.94 24.97 -19.07
CA GLU A 173 6.56 26.21 -19.54
C GLU A 173 6.81 27.22 -18.39
N ARG A 174 5.91 27.29 -17.43
CA ARG A 174 6.03 28.16 -16.24
C ARG A 174 6.95 27.61 -15.17
N SER A 175 7.39 26.35 -15.28
CA SER A 175 8.27 25.76 -14.28
C SER A 175 9.66 26.39 -14.38
N PRO A 176 10.22 26.89 -13.25
CA PRO A 176 11.51 27.57 -13.25
C PRO A 176 12.68 26.57 -13.38
N GLU A 177 13.82 27.06 -13.87
CA GLU A 177 15.07 26.37 -13.65
C GLU A 177 15.41 26.41 -12.15
N LEU A 178 15.72 25.24 -11.60
CA LEU A 178 16.04 25.07 -10.19
C LEU A 178 17.48 24.59 -10.01
N PRO A 179 18.14 24.98 -8.90
CA PRO A 179 19.44 24.40 -8.54
C PRO A 179 19.34 22.88 -8.44
N GLU A 180 20.36 22.19 -8.90
CA GLU A 180 20.38 20.73 -8.91
C GLU A 180 20.62 20.17 -7.51
N TRP A 181 19.79 19.22 -7.11
CA TRP A 181 19.86 18.54 -5.80
C TRP A 181 20.46 17.15 -5.86
N GLN A 182 20.58 16.56 -7.05
CA GLN A 182 21.19 15.24 -7.21
C GLN A 182 22.70 15.33 -7.25
N ASP A 183 23.36 14.25 -6.80
CA ASP A 183 24.79 14.09 -6.98
C ASP A 183 25.15 14.03 -8.47
N ALA A 184 26.17 14.82 -8.87
CA ALA A 184 26.55 14.98 -10.26
C ALA A 184 27.05 13.65 -10.90
N ALA A 185 27.78 12.81 -10.14
CA ALA A 185 28.28 11.54 -10.62
C ALA A 185 27.14 10.52 -10.78
N PHE A 186 26.20 10.51 -9.84
CA PHE A 186 25.00 9.68 -9.89
C PHE A 186 24.13 10.03 -11.10
N ARG A 187 23.87 11.30 -11.32
CA ARG A 187 23.10 11.81 -12.47
C ARG A 187 23.76 11.43 -13.80
N LYS A 188 25.09 11.65 -13.93
CA LYS A 188 25.85 11.29 -15.14
C LYS A 188 25.81 9.79 -15.44
N ARG A 189 25.96 8.95 -14.40
CA ARG A 189 25.90 7.48 -14.54
C ARG A 189 24.55 7.01 -15.08
N ASN A 190 23.45 7.61 -14.62
CA ASN A 190 22.11 7.28 -15.05
C ASN A 190 21.67 7.99 -16.34
N LYS A 191 22.53 8.85 -16.92
CA LYS A 191 22.24 9.67 -18.12
C LYS A 191 20.98 10.55 -17.94
N TRP A 192 20.83 11.14 -16.76
CA TRP A 192 19.70 12.00 -16.45
C TRP A 192 20.00 13.47 -16.75
N ASP A 193 19.05 14.11 -17.40
CA ASP A 193 19.05 15.55 -17.61
C ASP A 193 18.76 16.35 -16.35
N GLY A 194 18.88 17.66 -16.42
CA GLY A 194 18.42 18.56 -15.37
C GLY A 194 16.91 18.44 -15.15
N TRP A 195 16.44 18.87 -13.98
CA TRP A 195 15.05 18.69 -13.56
C TRP A 195 14.03 19.22 -14.58
N HIS A 196 14.20 20.47 -15.05
CA HIS A 196 13.28 21.08 -16.02
C HIS A 196 13.26 20.33 -17.36
N ALA A 197 14.43 19.95 -17.88
CA ALA A 197 14.53 19.20 -19.13
C ALA A 197 13.90 17.80 -19.02
N ALA A 198 14.13 17.10 -17.90
CA ALA A 198 13.51 15.81 -17.64
C ALA A 198 11.98 15.92 -17.52
N LEU A 199 11.47 16.98 -16.85
CA LEU A 199 10.05 17.27 -16.75
C LEU A 199 9.43 17.51 -18.13
N ALA A 200 10.03 18.37 -18.95
CA ALA A 200 9.59 18.66 -20.30
C ALA A 200 9.54 17.39 -21.17
N ARG A 201 10.60 16.55 -21.08
CA ARG A 201 10.68 15.30 -21.83
C ARG A 201 9.63 14.27 -21.39
N ALA A 202 9.34 14.17 -20.09
CA ALA A 202 8.32 13.27 -19.56
C ALA A 202 6.91 13.62 -20.05
N HIS A 203 6.64 14.91 -20.34
CA HIS A 203 5.37 15.41 -20.88
C HIS A 203 5.33 15.48 -22.42
N ALA A 204 6.46 15.29 -23.09
CA ALA A 204 6.57 15.28 -24.55
C ALA A 204 7.24 13.96 -25.04
N PRO A 205 6.60 12.81 -24.85
CA PRO A 205 7.10 11.53 -25.35
C PRO A 205 7.08 11.51 -26.87
N ASP A 206 8.11 10.92 -27.50
CA ASP A 206 8.20 10.75 -28.95
C ASP A 206 7.70 9.39 -29.43
N GLU A 207 7.62 8.42 -28.52
CA GLU A 207 7.16 7.06 -28.78
C GLU A 207 6.59 6.40 -27.52
N GLU A 208 5.93 5.26 -27.68
CA GLU A 208 5.29 4.54 -26.57
C GLU A 208 6.30 4.04 -25.53
N THR A 209 7.53 3.71 -25.94
CA THR A 209 8.62 3.29 -25.05
C THR A 209 9.04 4.37 -24.05
N ASP A 210 8.82 5.65 -24.37
CA ASP A 210 9.08 6.78 -23.48
C ASP A 210 8.13 6.83 -22.27
N LEU A 211 7.02 6.10 -22.35
CA LEU A 211 6.08 5.97 -21.24
C LEU A 211 6.53 4.98 -20.16
N SER A 212 7.58 4.21 -20.43
CA SER A 212 8.13 3.27 -19.44
C SER A 212 8.52 3.98 -18.15
N PRO A 213 8.20 3.45 -16.96
CA PRO A 213 8.70 3.98 -15.69
C PRO A 213 10.22 4.13 -15.65
N MET A 214 10.94 3.25 -16.35
CA MET A 214 12.41 3.23 -16.41
C MET A 214 13.00 4.16 -17.49
N HIS A 215 12.17 4.85 -18.29
CA HIS A 215 12.67 5.87 -19.21
C HIS A 215 13.44 6.95 -18.42
N PRO A 216 14.64 7.40 -18.88
CA PRO A 216 15.51 8.29 -18.11
C PRO A 216 14.82 9.51 -17.49
N ALA A 217 13.94 10.18 -18.26
CA ALA A 217 13.21 11.34 -17.77
C ALA A 217 12.23 10.98 -16.64
N ARG A 218 11.49 9.87 -16.76
CA ARG A 218 10.55 9.40 -15.75
C ARG A 218 11.25 8.86 -14.52
N ALA A 219 12.29 8.04 -14.70
CA ALA A 219 13.11 7.51 -13.63
C ALA A 219 13.79 8.63 -12.81
N ARG A 220 14.24 9.71 -13.49
CA ARG A 220 14.74 10.92 -12.84
C ARG A 220 13.71 11.56 -11.92
N LEU A 221 12.50 11.80 -12.41
CA LEU A 221 11.43 12.43 -11.64
C LEU A 221 10.93 11.52 -10.50
N ALA A 222 10.88 10.20 -10.74
CA ALA A 222 10.56 9.22 -9.71
C ALA A 222 11.62 9.20 -8.61
N PHE A 223 12.91 9.29 -8.96
CA PHE A 223 13.99 9.41 -7.96
C PHE A 223 13.87 10.68 -7.13
N ASP A 224 13.47 11.81 -7.73
CA ASP A 224 13.27 13.06 -7.01
C ASP A 224 12.15 12.95 -5.96
N GLU A 225 11.04 12.30 -6.30
CA GLU A 225 9.96 12.02 -5.34
C GLU A 225 10.42 11.10 -4.21
N LEU A 226 11.14 10.02 -4.56
CA LEU A 226 11.72 9.09 -3.59
C LEU A 226 12.71 9.79 -2.67
N LEU A 227 13.60 10.61 -3.22
CA LEU A 227 14.57 11.37 -2.43
C LEU A 227 13.89 12.37 -1.50
N ALA A 228 12.88 13.11 -1.97
CA ALA A 228 12.09 14.02 -1.13
C ALA A 228 11.43 13.26 0.04
N SER A 229 10.87 12.09 -0.24
CA SER A 229 10.24 11.25 0.79
C SER A 229 11.26 10.73 1.81
N GLN A 230 12.38 10.16 1.33
CA GLN A 230 13.42 9.60 2.21
C GLN A 230 14.13 10.69 3.02
N LEU A 231 14.37 11.85 2.43
CA LEU A 231 14.96 12.99 3.13
C LEU A 231 14.03 13.52 4.22
N ALA A 232 12.73 13.65 3.94
CA ALA A 232 11.73 14.05 4.93
C ALA A 232 11.71 13.10 6.14
N ILE A 233 11.73 11.79 5.88
CA ILE A 233 11.80 10.75 6.91
C ILE A 233 13.11 10.87 7.70
N ALA A 234 14.25 11.03 7.03
CA ALA A 234 15.56 11.12 7.66
C ALA A 234 15.69 12.37 8.56
N LEU A 235 15.10 13.49 8.15
CA LEU A 235 15.06 14.73 8.93
C LEU A 235 14.23 14.56 10.21
N VAL A 236 13.03 14.00 10.10
CA VAL A 236 12.17 13.71 11.26
C VAL A 236 12.87 12.74 12.22
N ARG A 237 13.53 11.70 11.68
CA ARG A 237 14.31 10.76 12.47
C ARG A 237 15.48 11.43 13.19
N HIS A 238 16.24 12.28 12.49
CA HIS A 238 17.35 13.03 13.09
C HIS A 238 16.86 13.89 14.25
N HIS A 239 15.78 14.65 14.04
CA HIS A 239 15.18 15.48 15.09
C HIS A 239 14.69 14.65 16.27
N ASN A 240 14.00 13.51 16.04
CA ASN A 240 13.53 12.64 17.13
C ASN A 240 14.68 12.00 17.91
N ARG A 241 15.85 11.79 17.31
CA ARG A 241 17.05 11.28 17.98
C ARG A 241 17.77 12.34 18.82
N THR A 242 17.63 13.63 18.51
CA THR A 242 18.18 14.70 19.36
C THR A 242 17.39 14.88 20.67
N VAL A 243 16.16 14.34 20.76
CA VAL A 243 15.42 14.23 22.02
C VAL A 243 16.10 13.14 22.87
N ALA A 244 16.63 13.52 24.04
CA ALA A 244 17.33 12.59 24.93
C ALA A 244 16.47 11.36 25.26
N GLY A 245 17.00 10.17 24.99
CA GLY A 245 16.40 8.88 25.30
C GLY A 245 16.65 8.48 26.75
N HIS A 246 15.90 7.50 27.23
CA HIS A 246 16.18 6.84 28.50
C HIS A 246 17.23 5.75 28.27
N VAL A 247 18.40 5.85 28.93
CA VAL A 247 19.44 4.82 28.83
C VAL A 247 19.03 3.63 29.69
N THR A 248 18.54 2.57 29.05
CA THR A 248 18.06 1.36 29.73
C THR A 248 19.06 0.22 29.56
N LYS A 249 19.74 -0.17 30.66
CA LYS A 249 20.74 -1.26 30.66
C LYS A 249 20.27 -2.35 31.60
N GLY A 250 19.88 -3.50 31.07
CA GLY A 250 19.57 -4.70 31.83
C GLY A 250 20.83 -5.48 32.21
N ASP A 251 20.81 -6.14 33.38
CA ASP A 251 21.90 -7.00 33.88
C ASP A 251 21.78 -8.48 33.45
N GLY A 252 20.72 -8.84 32.72
CA GLY A 252 20.46 -10.18 32.20
C GLY A 252 19.95 -11.20 33.21
N ARG A 253 19.81 -10.85 34.49
CA ARG A 253 19.43 -11.81 35.56
C ARG A 253 18.02 -12.35 35.41
N VAL A 254 17.07 -11.48 35.10
CA VAL A 254 15.65 -11.84 34.91
C VAL A 254 15.46 -12.61 33.63
N ARG A 255 16.04 -12.13 32.52
CA ARG A 255 16.01 -12.81 31.24
C ARG A 255 16.60 -14.21 31.27
N THR A 256 17.72 -14.40 32.00
CA THR A 256 18.34 -15.73 32.18
C THR A 256 17.40 -16.71 32.87
N LYS A 257 16.61 -16.27 33.87
CA LYS A 257 15.61 -17.15 34.52
C LYS A 257 14.52 -17.55 33.52
N VAL A 258 14.00 -16.62 32.72
CA VAL A 258 13.02 -16.92 31.70
C VAL A 258 13.57 -17.91 30.67
N LEU A 259 14.77 -17.66 30.13
CA LEU A 259 15.41 -18.52 29.14
C LEU A 259 15.64 -19.96 29.64
N LYS A 260 15.99 -20.14 30.89
CA LYS A 260 16.14 -21.47 31.52
C LYS A 260 14.83 -22.26 31.65
N ASN A 261 13.71 -21.56 31.74
CA ASN A 261 12.38 -22.17 31.85
C ASN A 261 11.70 -22.41 30.49
N LEU A 262 12.33 -22.02 29.38
CA LEU A 262 11.80 -22.33 28.06
C LEU A 262 12.06 -23.80 27.69
N PRO A 263 11.07 -24.50 27.07
CA PRO A 263 11.24 -25.88 26.62
C PRO A 263 12.01 -25.99 25.28
N PHE A 264 12.54 -24.89 24.76
CA PHE A 264 13.26 -24.77 23.48
C PHE A 264 14.31 -23.65 23.55
N GLU A 265 15.26 -23.65 22.63
CA GLU A 265 16.21 -22.57 22.45
C GLU A 265 15.68 -21.49 21.50
N LEU A 266 16.17 -20.25 21.70
CA LEU A 266 15.92 -19.16 20.75
C LEU A 266 16.58 -19.46 19.40
N THR A 267 15.89 -19.10 18.32
CA THR A 267 16.47 -19.14 16.97
C THR A 267 17.56 -18.07 16.81
N PRO A 268 18.48 -18.22 15.83
CA PRO A 268 19.50 -17.22 15.58
C PRO A 268 18.93 -15.82 15.34
N SER A 269 17.83 -15.68 14.56
CA SER A 269 17.19 -14.38 14.31
C SER A 269 16.52 -13.79 15.54
N GLN A 270 15.97 -14.63 16.45
CA GLN A 270 15.44 -14.16 17.74
C GLN A 270 16.56 -13.64 18.66
N LYS A 271 17.69 -14.36 18.75
CA LYS A 271 18.88 -13.93 19.51
C LYS A 271 19.42 -12.60 18.97
N ALA A 272 19.54 -12.48 17.63
CA ALA A 272 19.99 -11.25 16.97
C ALA A 272 19.04 -10.08 17.26
N ALA A 273 17.73 -10.28 17.12
CA ALA A 273 16.72 -9.24 17.36
C ALA A 273 16.74 -8.73 18.82
N VAL A 274 16.88 -9.62 19.81
CA VAL A 274 17.00 -9.21 21.22
C VAL A 274 18.29 -8.41 21.43
N GLY A 275 19.42 -8.83 20.84
CA GLY A 275 20.70 -8.10 20.95
C GLY A 275 20.65 -6.72 20.29
N GLU A 276 19.98 -6.59 19.13
CA GLU A 276 19.78 -5.30 18.46
C GLU A 276 18.93 -4.35 19.32
N ILE A 277 17.83 -4.84 19.91
CA ILE A 277 16.95 -4.07 20.78
C ILE A 277 17.73 -3.62 22.04
N GLU A 278 18.46 -4.52 22.69
CA GLU A 278 19.28 -4.23 23.87
C GLU A 278 20.34 -3.15 23.57
N ALA A 279 21.01 -3.28 22.42
CA ALA A 279 22.01 -2.30 21.99
C ALA A 279 21.40 -0.91 21.75
N ASP A 280 20.18 -0.84 21.23
CA ASP A 280 19.50 0.43 21.02
C ASP A 280 18.96 1.03 22.32
N MET A 281 18.35 0.25 23.20
CA MET A 281 17.88 0.72 24.51
C MET A 281 19.02 1.22 25.42
N ALA A 282 20.26 0.76 25.18
CA ALA A 282 21.44 1.20 25.92
C ALA A 282 22.01 2.55 25.43
N LYS A 283 21.51 3.10 24.31
CA LYS A 283 21.93 4.40 23.76
C LYS A 283 21.21 5.56 24.45
N PRO A 284 21.78 6.78 24.43
CA PRO A 284 21.09 7.97 24.94
C PRO A 284 20.01 8.50 23.99
N GLU A 285 19.73 7.80 22.92
CA GLU A 285 18.73 8.14 21.90
C GLU A 285 17.49 7.27 22.07
N ARG A 286 16.31 7.81 21.84
CA ARG A 286 15.06 7.05 21.88
C ARG A 286 15.02 5.99 20.77
N MET A 287 14.81 4.73 21.16
CA MET A 287 14.60 3.64 20.21
C MET A 287 13.20 3.69 19.60
N ILE A 288 13.11 3.60 18.26
CA ILE A 288 11.87 3.31 17.54
C ILE A 288 12.17 2.18 16.56
N ARG A 289 11.71 0.96 16.89
CA ARG A 289 12.09 -0.26 16.16
C ARG A 289 10.88 -1.09 15.75
N LEU A 290 10.93 -1.65 14.53
CA LEU A 290 9.95 -2.60 14.00
C LEU A 290 10.48 -4.04 14.15
N LEU A 291 9.76 -4.88 14.87
CA LEU A 291 9.98 -6.33 14.92
C LEU A 291 9.04 -7.02 13.93
N GLN A 292 9.61 -7.52 12.85
CA GLN A 292 8.88 -8.15 11.76
C GLN A 292 9.14 -9.66 11.71
N GLY A 293 8.10 -10.45 11.50
CA GLY A 293 8.23 -11.89 11.34
C GLY A 293 6.89 -12.56 11.10
N ASP A 294 6.91 -13.71 10.49
CA ASP A 294 5.72 -14.50 10.19
C ASP A 294 4.85 -14.81 11.42
N VAL A 295 3.61 -15.21 11.17
CA VAL A 295 2.73 -15.73 12.23
C VAL A 295 3.42 -16.89 12.93
N GLY A 296 3.61 -16.75 14.25
CA GLY A 296 4.26 -17.76 15.10
C GLY A 296 5.77 -17.83 14.97
N SER A 297 6.46 -16.83 14.46
CA SER A 297 7.93 -16.72 14.53
C SER A 297 8.47 -16.43 15.93
N GLY A 298 7.60 -16.26 16.94
CA GLY A 298 7.99 -15.99 18.31
C GLY A 298 8.19 -14.51 18.67
N LYS A 299 7.54 -13.58 17.93
CA LYS A 299 7.59 -12.13 18.23
C LYS A 299 7.26 -11.79 19.69
N THR A 300 6.22 -12.43 20.26
CA THR A 300 5.82 -12.23 21.66
C THR A 300 6.94 -12.55 22.65
N LEU A 301 7.72 -13.60 22.37
CA LEU A 301 8.86 -13.95 23.24
C LEU A 301 9.99 -12.91 23.13
N VAL A 302 10.31 -12.46 21.92
CA VAL A 302 11.29 -11.38 21.71
C VAL A 302 10.84 -10.09 22.41
N ALA A 303 9.55 -9.75 22.30
CA ALA A 303 8.96 -8.60 23.00
C ALA A 303 9.04 -8.75 24.52
N LEU A 304 8.74 -9.92 25.08
CA LEU A 304 8.90 -10.20 26.51
C LEU A 304 10.37 -9.99 26.93
N LEU A 305 11.33 -10.57 26.21
CA LEU A 305 12.75 -10.40 26.53
C LEU A 305 13.19 -8.94 26.45
N ALA A 306 12.66 -8.17 25.50
CA ALA A 306 12.88 -6.73 25.42
C ALA A 306 12.27 -5.98 26.61
N MET A 307 11.03 -6.28 26.99
CA MET A 307 10.39 -5.69 28.18
C MET A 307 11.16 -5.99 29.48
N LEU A 308 11.73 -7.20 29.59
CA LEU A 308 12.52 -7.57 30.74
C LEU A 308 13.84 -6.80 30.88
N ILE A 309 14.39 -6.24 29.76
CA ILE A 309 15.53 -5.31 29.82
C ILE A 309 15.16 -4.09 30.69
N GLY A 310 13.95 -3.52 30.45
CA GLY A 310 13.43 -2.43 31.28
C GLY A 310 13.27 -2.81 32.76
N VAL A 311 12.71 -3.99 33.00
CA VAL A 311 12.53 -4.50 34.39
C VAL A 311 13.87 -4.71 35.10
N GLU A 312 14.88 -5.24 34.41
CA GLU A 312 16.24 -5.40 34.95
C GLU A 312 16.91 -4.06 35.28
N ALA A 313 16.54 -3.00 34.59
CA ALA A 313 16.97 -1.63 34.87
C ALA A 313 16.14 -0.94 35.98
N GLY A 314 15.12 -1.60 36.53
CA GLY A 314 14.25 -1.06 37.58
C GLY A 314 13.05 -0.27 37.04
N ALA A 315 12.81 -0.29 35.74
CA ALA A 315 11.72 0.41 35.07
C ALA A 315 10.54 -0.53 34.71
N GLN A 316 9.49 0.03 34.13
CA GLN A 316 8.29 -0.68 33.72
C GLN A 316 8.23 -0.82 32.19
N ALA A 317 7.47 -1.81 31.70
CA ALA A 317 7.18 -1.96 30.30
C ALA A 317 5.71 -2.32 30.04
N ALA A 318 5.18 -1.85 28.90
CA ALA A 318 3.78 -2.04 28.50
C ALA A 318 3.67 -2.70 27.13
N LEU A 319 2.75 -3.66 26.98
CA LEU A 319 2.39 -4.28 25.69
C LEU A 319 0.94 -3.95 25.36
N MET A 320 0.73 -3.24 24.26
CA MET A 320 -0.60 -2.89 23.74
C MET A 320 -0.99 -3.81 22.58
N ALA A 321 -2.14 -4.45 22.71
CA ALA A 321 -2.74 -5.29 21.70
C ALA A 321 -4.03 -4.65 21.12
N PRO A 322 -4.37 -4.88 19.83
CA PRO A 322 -5.51 -4.22 19.19
C PRO A 322 -6.88 -4.69 19.67
N THR A 323 -6.95 -5.89 20.24
CA THR A 323 -8.21 -6.47 20.75
C THR A 323 -8.01 -7.08 22.13
N GLU A 324 -9.11 -7.16 22.88
CA GLU A 324 -9.11 -7.77 24.21
C GLU A 324 -8.70 -9.25 24.17
N ILE A 325 -9.13 -9.98 23.16
CA ILE A 325 -8.78 -11.40 22.97
C ILE A 325 -7.27 -11.55 22.82
N LEU A 326 -6.61 -10.72 22.02
CA LEU A 326 -5.15 -10.75 21.86
C LEU A 326 -4.44 -10.31 23.13
N ALA A 327 -4.94 -9.30 23.83
CA ALA A 327 -4.36 -8.89 25.11
C ALA A 327 -4.40 -10.04 26.14
N ARG A 328 -5.53 -10.73 26.27
CA ARG A 328 -5.66 -11.91 27.14
C ARG A 328 -4.75 -13.07 26.71
N GLN A 329 -4.62 -13.28 25.41
CA GLN A 329 -3.72 -14.31 24.85
C GLN A 329 -2.24 -13.98 25.15
N HIS A 330 -1.81 -12.74 24.93
CA HIS A 330 -0.46 -12.31 25.29
C HIS A 330 -0.22 -12.46 26.80
N HIS A 331 -1.18 -12.02 27.63
CA HIS A 331 -1.10 -12.18 29.07
C HIS A 331 -0.95 -13.66 29.47
N ALA A 332 -1.81 -14.55 28.95
CA ALA A 332 -1.75 -15.98 29.24
C ALA A 332 -0.42 -16.64 28.81
N THR A 333 0.17 -16.17 27.72
CA THR A 333 1.47 -16.66 27.22
C THR A 333 2.64 -16.16 28.09
N ILE A 334 2.57 -14.90 28.55
CA ILE A 334 3.66 -14.23 29.27
C ILE A 334 3.61 -14.58 30.77
N ALA A 335 2.42 -14.73 31.36
CA ALA A 335 2.25 -14.90 32.82
C ALA A 335 3.08 -16.02 33.43
N PRO A 336 3.12 -17.25 32.90
CA PRO A 336 3.94 -18.32 33.49
C PRO A 336 5.43 -18.00 33.50
N LEU A 337 5.93 -17.32 32.46
CA LEU A 337 7.32 -16.95 32.32
C LEU A 337 7.69 -15.77 33.23
N ALA A 338 6.81 -14.81 33.39
CA ALA A 338 6.97 -13.67 34.28
C ALA A 338 6.96 -14.12 35.76
N GLU A 339 6.02 -14.99 36.14
CA GLU A 339 5.91 -15.57 37.49
C GLU A 339 7.16 -16.35 37.85
N ALA A 340 7.65 -17.24 36.97
CA ALA A 340 8.88 -18.00 37.16
C ALA A 340 10.13 -17.11 37.35
N ALA A 341 10.11 -15.91 36.78
CA ALA A 341 11.17 -14.94 36.92
C ALA A 341 11.01 -14.00 38.12
N GLY A 342 9.85 -14.04 38.79
CA GLY A 342 9.52 -13.16 39.92
C GLY A 342 9.08 -11.75 39.49
N VAL A 343 8.52 -11.61 38.26
CA VAL A 343 8.08 -10.35 37.67
C VAL A 343 6.55 -10.24 37.80
N ARG A 344 6.06 -9.13 38.35
CA ARG A 344 4.61 -8.88 38.47
C ARG A 344 4.06 -8.37 37.12
N LEU A 345 3.15 -9.17 36.55
CA LEU A 345 2.44 -8.88 35.31
C LEU A 345 0.97 -8.57 35.62
N ALA A 346 0.41 -7.54 34.99
CA ALA A 346 -1.01 -7.22 35.05
C ALA A 346 -1.65 -7.21 33.63
N LEU A 347 -2.97 -7.39 33.61
CA LEU A 347 -3.84 -7.19 32.43
C LEU A 347 -4.70 -5.95 32.66
N LEU A 348 -4.83 -5.08 31.64
CA LEU A 348 -5.71 -3.91 31.67
C LEU A 348 -6.53 -3.82 30.40
N THR A 349 -7.84 -4.08 30.51
CA THR A 349 -8.79 -4.05 29.38
C THR A 349 -10.01 -3.22 29.72
N GLY A 350 -10.83 -2.91 28.71
CA GLY A 350 -12.05 -2.11 28.91
C GLY A 350 -13.16 -2.83 29.72
N ARG A 351 -13.07 -4.18 29.86
CA ARG A 351 -14.08 -5.00 30.56
C ARG A 351 -13.66 -5.46 31.95
N ASP A 352 -12.50 -5.03 32.42
CA ASP A 352 -12.05 -5.42 33.75
C ASP A 352 -12.91 -4.79 34.85
N GLY A 353 -13.16 -5.54 35.91
CA GLY A 353 -13.95 -5.07 37.06
C GLY A 353 -13.31 -3.85 37.71
N GLN A 354 -14.13 -2.92 38.21
CA GLN A 354 -13.64 -1.65 38.79
C GLN A 354 -12.58 -1.83 39.89
N LYS A 355 -12.73 -2.86 40.72
CA LYS A 355 -11.76 -3.16 41.79
C LYS A 355 -10.39 -3.55 41.20
N GLN A 356 -10.39 -4.49 40.25
CA GLN A 356 -9.16 -4.96 39.59
C GLN A 356 -8.50 -3.83 38.82
N LYS A 357 -9.30 -3.02 38.10
CA LYS A 357 -8.79 -1.84 37.37
C LYS A 357 -8.11 -0.87 38.33
N LYS A 358 -8.72 -0.55 39.48
CA LYS A 358 -8.16 0.34 40.50
C LYS A 358 -6.85 -0.19 41.09
N GLU A 359 -6.78 -1.49 41.41
CA GLU A 359 -5.57 -2.14 41.90
C GLU A 359 -4.45 -2.11 40.88
N THR A 360 -4.76 -2.34 39.58
CA THR A 360 -3.80 -2.27 38.48
C THR A 360 -3.28 -0.85 38.30
N LEU A 361 -4.15 0.16 38.27
CA LEU A 361 -3.75 1.56 38.13
C LEU A 361 -2.84 2.00 39.27
N GLN A 362 -3.17 1.64 40.51
CA GLN A 362 -2.34 1.95 41.66
C GLN A 362 -0.97 1.26 41.58
N GLY A 363 -0.94 -0.02 41.20
CA GLY A 363 0.31 -0.76 41.08
C GLY A 363 1.21 -0.31 39.92
N LEU A 364 0.64 0.31 38.87
CA LEU A 364 1.43 0.97 37.82
C LEU A 364 2.01 2.30 38.31
N ALA A 365 1.21 3.10 39.02
CA ALA A 365 1.64 4.39 39.56
C ALA A 365 2.70 4.28 40.67
N ASP A 366 2.66 3.24 41.49
CA ASP A 366 3.64 3.00 42.56
C ASP A 366 4.83 2.10 42.14
N GLY A 367 4.85 1.61 40.87
CA GLY A 367 5.91 0.77 40.33
C GLY A 367 5.91 -0.68 40.82
N SER A 368 4.92 -1.11 41.58
CA SER A 368 4.82 -2.48 42.08
C SER A 368 4.43 -3.49 41.01
N ILE A 369 3.81 -3.04 39.91
CA ILE A 369 3.57 -3.80 38.68
C ILE A 369 4.67 -3.45 37.69
N HIS A 370 5.44 -4.45 37.29
CA HIS A 370 6.58 -4.29 36.38
C HIS A 370 6.20 -4.34 34.93
N LEU A 371 5.25 -5.23 34.56
CA LEU A 371 4.78 -5.43 33.19
C LEU A 371 3.26 -5.29 33.15
N VAL A 372 2.76 -4.66 32.09
CA VAL A 372 1.32 -4.61 31.82
C VAL A 372 1.04 -4.98 30.37
N VAL A 373 0.03 -5.81 30.17
CA VAL A 373 -0.55 -6.11 28.87
C VAL A 373 -1.95 -5.51 28.82
N GLY A 374 -2.32 -4.84 27.74
CA GLY A 374 -3.66 -4.27 27.65
C GLY A 374 -4.06 -3.88 26.22
N THR A 375 -5.20 -3.22 26.12
CA THR A 375 -5.72 -2.65 24.88
C THR A 375 -5.50 -1.14 24.87
N HIS A 376 -6.27 -0.41 24.07
CA HIS A 376 -6.31 1.06 24.11
C HIS A 376 -6.62 1.64 25.52
N ALA A 377 -7.04 0.82 26.46
CA ALA A 377 -7.18 1.23 27.86
C ALA A 377 -5.87 1.75 28.45
N LEU A 378 -4.71 1.27 27.99
CA LEU A 378 -3.38 1.73 28.43
C LEU A 378 -3.07 3.20 28.08
N VAL A 379 -3.75 3.79 27.10
CA VAL A 379 -3.55 5.20 26.68
C VAL A 379 -4.52 6.17 27.36
N GLN A 380 -5.48 5.69 28.14
CA GLN A 380 -6.42 6.55 28.87
C GLN A 380 -5.69 7.45 29.87
N GLU A 381 -6.20 8.68 30.08
CA GLU A 381 -5.54 9.69 30.92
C GLU A 381 -5.26 9.22 32.35
N GLU A 382 -6.13 8.39 32.90
CA GLU A 382 -6.05 7.83 34.24
C GLU A 382 -4.92 6.81 34.46
N VAL A 383 -4.27 6.34 33.38
CA VAL A 383 -3.14 5.40 33.48
C VAL A 383 -1.84 6.19 33.66
N GLU A 384 -1.22 6.04 34.79
CA GLU A 384 0.10 6.63 35.13
C GLU A 384 1.10 5.51 35.41
N PHE A 385 2.33 5.70 34.98
CA PHE A 385 3.44 4.81 35.22
C PHE A 385 4.47 5.50 36.16
N ALA A 386 5.05 4.75 37.05
CA ALA A 386 6.16 5.25 37.89
C ALA A 386 7.39 5.56 37.01
N ASP A 387 7.77 4.64 36.13
CA ASP A 387 8.87 4.80 35.17
C ASP A 387 8.68 3.85 33.99
N LEU A 388 8.07 4.30 32.89
CA LEU A 388 7.86 3.52 31.66
C LEU A 388 9.06 3.65 30.75
N ALA A 389 9.87 2.58 30.60
CA ALA A 389 11.02 2.55 29.69
C ALA A 389 10.68 2.04 28.27
N LEU A 390 9.82 1.04 28.14
CA LEU A 390 9.50 0.42 26.86
C LEU A 390 7.99 0.26 26.65
N ALA A 391 7.51 0.76 25.51
CA ALA A 391 6.17 0.51 24.99
C ALA A 391 6.26 -0.45 23.79
N VAL A 392 5.54 -1.58 23.87
CA VAL A 392 5.41 -2.54 22.78
C VAL A 392 4.01 -2.41 22.18
N VAL A 393 3.91 -2.33 20.86
CA VAL A 393 2.63 -2.23 20.12
C VAL A 393 2.52 -3.39 19.14
N ASP A 394 1.52 -4.26 19.33
CA ASP A 394 1.28 -5.39 18.41
C ASP A 394 0.31 -5.03 17.30
N GLU A 395 0.49 -5.62 16.09
CA GLU A 395 -0.33 -5.43 14.90
C GLU A 395 -0.52 -3.95 14.53
N GLN A 396 0.57 -3.26 14.25
CA GLN A 396 0.66 -1.82 13.99
C GLN A 396 -0.40 -1.27 13.01
N HIS A 397 -0.75 -2.02 11.97
CA HIS A 397 -1.67 -1.57 10.91
C HIS A 397 -3.10 -1.31 11.40
N ARG A 398 -3.44 -1.76 12.62
CA ARG A 398 -4.77 -1.57 13.25
C ARG A 398 -4.82 -0.36 14.19
N PHE A 399 -3.69 0.28 14.46
CA PHE A 399 -3.62 1.48 15.30
C PHE A 399 -3.28 2.73 14.48
N GLY A 400 -4.00 3.83 14.72
CA GLY A 400 -3.65 5.13 14.16
C GLY A 400 -2.31 5.65 14.71
N VAL A 401 -1.62 6.50 13.95
CA VAL A 401 -0.34 7.13 14.37
C VAL A 401 -0.47 7.81 15.73
N HIS A 402 -1.61 8.46 16.01
CA HIS A 402 -1.90 9.13 17.28
C HIS A 402 -1.92 8.18 18.48
N GLN A 403 -2.45 6.96 18.35
CA GLN A 403 -2.54 6.00 19.44
C GLN A 403 -1.18 5.41 19.81
N ARG A 404 -0.29 5.21 18.82
CA ARG A 404 1.09 4.78 19.06
C ARG A 404 1.89 5.83 19.82
N MET A 405 1.77 7.08 19.42
CA MET A 405 2.42 8.20 20.09
C MET A 405 1.85 8.45 21.49
N ALA A 406 0.56 8.19 21.71
CA ALA A 406 -0.08 8.39 23.00
C ALA A 406 0.45 7.43 24.10
N LEU A 407 0.77 6.16 23.78
CA LEU A 407 1.40 5.27 24.78
C LEU A 407 2.84 5.72 25.11
N SER A 408 3.58 6.15 24.10
CA SER A 408 4.95 6.62 24.30
C SER A 408 5.05 8.01 24.96
N SER A 409 3.94 8.75 25.08
CA SER A 409 3.87 10.00 25.84
C SER A 409 3.53 9.81 27.32
N LYS A 410 3.29 8.56 27.77
CA LYS A 410 3.00 8.22 29.18
C LYS A 410 4.25 8.15 30.08
N GLY A 411 5.44 8.35 29.51
CA GLY A 411 6.70 8.45 30.24
C GLY A 411 7.67 9.40 29.57
N HIS A 412 8.82 9.64 30.19
CA HIS A 412 9.85 10.51 29.62
C HIS A 412 10.71 9.70 28.64
N ALA A 413 10.64 10.04 27.32
CA ALA A 413 11.48 9.43 26.27
C ALA A 413 11.36 7.90 26.14
N VAL A 414 10.15 7.37 26.25
CA VAL A 414 9.83 5.93 26.20
C VAL A 414 10.26 5.32 24.87
N ASP A 415 11.01 4.24 24.93
CA ASP A 415 11.36 3.42 23.75
C ASP A 415 10.12 2.75 23.17
N LEU A 416 10.07 2.64 21.84
CA LEU A 416 8.93 2.06 21.12
C LEU A 416 9.36 0.84 20.29
N LEU A 417 8.80 -0.31 20.61
CA LEU A 417 8.91 -1.53 19.81
C LEU A 417 7.57 -1.85 19.16
N VAL A 418 7.53 -1.81 17.86
CA VAL A 418 6.34 -2.11 17.07
C VAL A 418 6.44 -3.51 16.50
N MET A 419 5.39 -4.32 16.61
CA MET A 419 5.36 -5.66 16.03
C MET A 419 4.36 -5.76 14.87
N THR A 420 4.69 -6.58 13.88
CA THR A 420 3.76 -6.96 12.81
C THR A 420 3.91 -8.43 12.44
N ALA A 421 2.77 -9.11 12.24
CA ALA A 421 2.73 -10.48 11.75
C ALA A 421 2.65 -10.56 10.21
N THR A 422 2.36 -9.44 9.55
CA THR A 422 2.44 -9.35 8.10
C THR A 422 3.87 -8.99 7.71
N PRO A 423 4.58 -9.86 6.98
CA PRO A 423 5.80 -9.45 6.32
C PRO A 423 5.50 -8.28 5.37
N ILE A 424 6.18 -7.17 5.57
CA ILE A 424 6.08 -6.00 4.70
C ILE A 424 7.19 -6.11 3.66
N PRO A 425 6.91 -5.99 2.35
CA PRO A 425 7.94 -5.99 1.33
C PRO A 425 9.05 -5.00 1.67
N ARG A 426 10.29 -5.35 1.37
CA ARG A 426 11.45 -4.49 1.68
C ARG A 426 11.28 -3.08 1.12
N THR A 427 10.82 -2.98 -0.11
CA THR A 427 10.59 -1.71 -0.81
C THR A 427 9.54 -0.86 -0.10
N LEU A 428 8.42 -1.50 0.27
CA LEU A 428 7.33 -0.82 0.97
C LEU A 428 7.74 -0.37 2.38
N MET A 429 8.53 -1.19 3.05
CA MET A 429 9.09 -0.87 4.36
C MET A 429 10.02 0.34 4.31
N LEU A 430 10.90 0.42 3.29
CA LEU A 430 11.77 1.56 3.07
C LEU A 430 10.98 2.84 2.76
N ALA A 431 9.91 2.72 1.97
CA ALA A 431 9.10 3.86 1.56
C ALA A 431 8.24 4.43 2.70
N ALA A 432 7.66 3.55 3.55
CA ALA A 432 6.67 3.93 4.55
C ALA A 432 7.22 4.02 5.98
N TYR A 433 8.27 3.25 6.27
CA TYR A 433 8.80 3.05 7.62
C TYR A 433 10.32 3.28 7.67
N GLY A 434 10.85 4.10 6.77
CA GLY A 434 12.29 4.41 6.71
C GLY A 434 12.83 5.10 7.96
N ASP A 435 11.95 5.57 8.84
CA ASP A 435 12.25 6.14 10.16
C ASP A 435 12.47 5.08 11.24
N LEU A 436 12.07 3.81 11.01
CA LEU A 436 12.20 2.72 11.98
C LEU A 436 13.46 1.89 11.71
N ASP A 437 14.15 1.49 12.80
CA ASP A 437 15.09 0.39 12.74
C ASP A 437 14.32 -0.93 12.67
N VAL A 438 14.85 -1.96 12.01
CA VAL A 438 14.09 -3.17 11.74
C VAL A 438 14.85 -4.40 12.17
N SER A 439 14.22 -5.23 12.99
CA SER A 439 14.64 -6.59 13.31
C SER A 439 13.72 -7.60 12.62
N LYS A 440 14.29 -8.59 11.94
CA LYS A 440 13.55 -9.60 11.18
C LYS A 440 13.70 -10.97 11.82
N LEU A 441 12.57 -11.66 12.04
CA LEU A 441 12.53 -13.06 12.43
C LEU A 441 12.30 -13.89 11.17
N THR A 442 13.36 -14.48 10.65
CA THR A 442 13.35 -15.20 9.35
C THR A 442 13.15 -16.69 9.51
N GLU A 443 13.41 -17.26 10.71
CA GLU A 443 13.24 -18.68 10.94
C GLU A 443 11.95 -18.97 11.71
N LYS A 444 11.41 -20.17 11.45
CA LYS A 444 10.35 -20.75 12.27
C LYS A 444 10.97 -21.46 13.49
N PRO A 445 10.35 -21.40 14.67
CA PRO A 445 10.79 -22.18 15.83
C PRO A 445 10.90 -23.67 15.53
N ALA A 446 11.85 -24.37 16.17
CA ALA A 446 12.07 -25.79 15.98
C ALA A 446 10.81 -26.61 16.28
N GLY A 447 10.62 -27.72 15.52
CA GLY A 447 9.48 -28.65 15.67
C GLY A 447 8.25 -28.33 14.83
N ARG A 448 8.21 -27.23 14.08
CA ARG A 448 7.12 -26.95 13.14
C ARG A 448 7.27 -27.78 11.84
N GLN A 449 6.17 -28.40 11.44
CA GLN A 449 6.08 -29.09 10.15
C GLN A 449 5.66 -28.12 9.05
N PRO A 450 6.11 -28.29 7.80
CA PRO A 450 5.61 -27.57 6.66
C PRO A 450 4.10 -27.77 6.47
N ILE A 451 3.40 -26.74 5.99
CA ILE A 451 1.96 -26.79 5.70
C ILE A 451 1.75 -27.23 4.26
N ASP A 452 1.15 -28.40 4.05
CA ASP A 452 0.81 -28.91 2.71
C ASP A 452 -0.27 -28.02 2.07
N THR A 453 0.14 -27.13 1.15
CA THR A 453 -0.77 -26.17 0.51
C THR A 453 -1.19 -26.69 -0.86
N ARG A 454 -2.50 -26.89 -1.07
CA ARG A 454 -3.08 -27.41 -2.30
C ARG A 454 -4.13 -26.49 -2.87
N THR A 455 -4.18 -26.37 -4.20
CA THR A 455 -5.25 -25.69 -4.93
C THR A 455 -6.21 -26.68 -5.51
N ILE A 456 -7.51 -26.51 -5.30
CA ILE A 456 -8.56 -27.48 -5.65
C ILE A 456 -9.69 -26.71 -6.35
N PRO A 457 -10.18 -27.17 -7.53
CA PRO A 457 -11.37 -26.60 -8.13
C PRO A 457 -12.57 -26.68 -7.19
N LEU A 458 -13.38 -25.61 -7.15
CA LEU A 458 -14.52 -25.49 -6.23
C LEU A 458 -15.57 -26.60 -6.45
N GLU A 459 -15.68 -27.11 -7.67
CA GLU A 459 -16.58 -28.22 -8.03
C GLU A 459 -16.26 -29.51 -7.24
N ARG A 460 -15.03 -29.65 -6.73
CA ARG A 460 -14.60 -30.81 -5.93
C ARG A 460 -14.79 -30.59 -4.42
N ILE A 461 -15.62 -29.65 -4.00
CA ILE A 461 -15.85 -29.32 -2.58
C ILE A 461 -16.40 -30.51 -1.78
N GLY A 462 -17.17 -31.40 -2.41
CA GLY A 462 -17.66 -32.64 -1.79
C GLY A 462 -16.51 -33.56 -1.34
N GLU A 463 -15.49 -33.75 -2.20
CA GLU A 463 -14.31 -34.55 -1.87
C GLU A 463 -13.51 -33.95 -0.72
N VAL A 464 -13.48 -32.58 -0.66
CA VAL A 464 -12.85 -31.87 0.44
C VAL A 464 -13.60 -32.09 1.75
N ALA A 465 -14.95 -32.08 1.74
CA ALA A 465 -15.77 -32.37 2.92
C ALA A 465 -15.53 -33.78 3.44
N ASP A 466 -15.42 -34.77 2.55
CA ASP A 466 -15.08 -36.18 2.90
C ASP A 466 -13.68 -36.28 3.51
N ALA A 467 -12.69 -35.56 2.94
CA ALA A 467 -11.32 -35.56 3.48
C ALA A 467 -11.27 -34.87 4.87
N VAL A 468 -12.02 -33.80 5.06
CA VAL A 468 -12.22 -33.12 6.36
C VAL A 468 -12.83 -34.09 7.38
N GLY A 469 -13.82 -34.91 6.99
CA GLY A 469 -14.40 -35.91 7.83
C GLY A 469 -13.38 -36.91 8.39
N ARG A 470 -12.43 -37.39 7.56
CA ARG A 470 -11.34 -38.25 8.01
C ARG A 470 -10.41 -37.57 9.01
N GLN A 471 -10.11 -36.31 8.83
CA GLN A 471 -9.28 -35.54 9.77
C GLN A 471 -9.97 -35.32 11.12
N ILE A 472 -11.26 -35.03 11.12
CA ILE A 472 -12.07 -34.92 12.34
C ILE A 472 -12.13 -36.21 13.11
N ALA A 473 -12.28 -37.34 12.41
CA ALA A 473 -12.26 -38.68 13.05
C ALA A 473 -10.90 -38.95 13.74
N GLY A 474 -9.81 -38.38 13.24
CA GLY A 474 -8.47 -38.42 13.87
C GLY A 474 -8.26 -37.37 14.97
N GLY A 475 -9.27 -36.62 15.39
CA GLY A 475 -9.17 -35.58 16.41
C GLY A 475 -8.66 -34.21 15.92
N GLY A 476 -8.44 -34.04 14.61
CA GLY A 476 -8.06 -32.77 14.00
C GLY A 476 -9.21 -31.77 14.01
N ARG A 477 -8.88 -30.46 14.00
CA ARG A 477 -9.85 -29.36 13.86
C ARG A 477 -9.62 -28.60 12.58
N VAL A 478 -10.70 -28.04 12.04
CA VAL A 478 -10.75 -27.44 10.71
C VAL A 478 -11.29 -26.02 10.77
N TYR A 479 -10.55 -25.09 10.22
CA TYR A 479 -11.06 -23.78 9.84
C TYR A 479 -11.61 -23.88 8.42
N TRP A 480 -12.82 -23.36 8.22
CA TRP A 480 -13.46 -23.27 6.92
C TRP A 480 -13.85 -21.82 6.65
N VAL A 481 -13.11 -21.16 5.75
CA VAL A 481 -13.23 -19.72 5.48
C VAL A 481 -14.03 -19.49 4.21
N CYS A 482 -15.10 -18.70 4.32
CA CYS A 482 -15.89 -18.21 3.21
C CYS A 482 -15.47 -16.77 2.87
N PRO A 483 -15.41 -16.35 1.59
CA PRO A 483 -15.01 -15.01 1.20
C PRO A 483 -16.03 -13.97 1.64
N LEU A 484 -15.57 -12.72 1.80
CA LEU A 484 -16.42 -11.53 1.81
C LEU A 484 -16.59 -11.06 0.35
N ILE A 485 -17.83 -10.74 -0.06
CA ILE A 485 -18.13 -10.12 -1.34
C ILE A 485 -18.29 -8.62 -1.07
N GLU A 486 -17.44 -7.77 -1.64
CA GLU A 486 -17.35 -6.33 -1.33
C GLU A 486 -18.64 -5.53 -1.53
N GLU A 487 -19.64 -6.08 -2.22
CA GLU A 487 -20.88 -5.36 -2.56
C GLU A 487 -21.99 -5.44 -1.52
N SER A 488 -21.97 -6.40 -0.57
CA SER A 488 -23.01 -6.50 0.48
C SER A 488 -22.62 -7.46 1.61
N GLU A 489 -22.49 -6.93 2.82
CA GLU A 489 -22.32 -7.73 4.06
C GLU A 489 -23.44 -8.78 4.27
N ASP A 490 -24.62 -8.55 3.68
CA ASP A 490 -25.76 -9.47 3.79
C ASP A 490 -25.58 -10.72 2.92
N ILE A 491 -24.98 -10.59 1.72
CA ILE A 491 -24.69 -11.72 0.83
C ILE A 491 -23.58 -12.61 1.41
N ASP A 492 -22.58 -12.01 2.02
CA ASP A 492 -21.46 -12.72 2.64
C ASP A 492 -21.90 -13.56 3.83
N LEU A 493 -22.77 -13.01 4.64
CA LEU A 493 -23.38 -13.71 5.76
C LEU A 493 -24.21 -14.90 5.25
N ALA A 494 -25.02 -14.70 4.20
CA ALA A 494 -25.83 -15.75 3.61
C ALA A 494 -24.98 -16.92 3.09
N ASN A 495 -23.84 -16.65 2.46
CA ASN A 495 -22.91 -17.68 1.98
C ASN A 495 -22.28 -18.47 3.13
N ALA A 496 -21.85 -17.81 4.19
CA ALA A 496 -21.29 -18.47 5.37
C ALA A 496 -22.35 -19.30 6.13
N GLU A 497 -23.59 -18.79 6.25
CA GLU A 497 -24.71 -19.50 6.86
C GLU A 497 -25.15 -20.71 6.01
N GLU A 498 -25.15 -20.60 4.70
CA GLU A 498 -25.45 -21.72 3.82
C GLU A 498 -24.38 -22.81 3.96
N ARG A 499 -23.12 -22.45 3.96
CA ARG A 499 -22.01 -23.40 4.18
C ARG A 499 -22.11 -24.04 5.56
N PHE A 500 -22.42 -23.28 6.59
CA PHE A 500 -22.66 -23.79 7.92
C PHE A 500 -23.81 -24.81 7.95
N ARG A 501 -24.94 -24.55 7.27
CA ARG A 501 -26.08 -25.48 7.18
C ARG A 501 -25.68 -26.79 6.48
N LEU A 502 -24.99 -26.69 5.35
CA LEU A 502 -24.53 -27.86 4.58
C LEU A 502 -23.56 -28.72 5.40
N LEU A 503 -22.57 -28.10 6.02
CA LEU A 503 -21.60 -28.85 6.85
C LEU A 503 -22.23 -29.37 8.14
N SER A 504 -23.20 -28.68 8.75
CA SER A 504 -23.93 -29.15 9.93
C SER A 504 -24.81 -30.37 9.63
N ALA A 505 -25.37 -30.44 8.42
CA ALA A 505 -26.10 -31.63 7.96
C ALA A 505 -25.15 -32.83 7.79
N HIS A 506 -23.91 -32.60 7.34
CA HIS A 506 -22.91 -33.65 7.15
C HIS A 506 -22.18 -34.02 8.45
N PHE A 507 -22.01 -33.09 9.38
CA PHE A 507 -21.30 -33.25 10.66
C PHE A 507 -22.15 -32.74 11.84
N PRO A 508 -23.24 -33.45 12.21
CA PRO A 508 -24.15 -32.98 13.24
C PRO A 508 -23.48 -32.69 14.58
N GLY A 509 -23.74 -31.48 15.12
CA GLY A 509 -23.21 -31.05 16.43
C GLY A 509 -21.73 -30.71 16.48
N LYS A 510 -20.99 -30.77 15.34
CA LYS A 510 -19.54 -30.52 15.30
C LYS A 510 -19.15 -29.22 14.61
N VAL A 511 -20.09 -28.46 14.07
CA VAL A 511 -19.82 -27.26 13.28
C VAL A 511 -20.22 -26.02 14.08
N GLY A 512 -19.37 -25.01 14.12
CA GLY A 512 -19.64 -23.68 14.64
C GLY A 512 -19.60 -22.63 13.54
N LEU A 513 -20.34 -21.55 13.70
CA LEU A 513 -20.35 -20.39 12.79
C LEU A 513 -19.78 -19.16 13.49
N LEU A 514 -18.89 -18.42 12.79
CA LEU A 514 -18.24 -17.21 13.29
C LEU A 514 -18.28 -16.12 12.23
N HIS A 515 -18.93 -14.99 12.50
CA HIS A 515 -18.99 -13.83 11.59
C HIS A 515 -19.02 -12.51 12.37
N GLY A 516 -18.83 -11.39 11.65
CA GLY A 516 -18.69 -10.05 12.25
C GLY A 516 -19.89 -9.57 13.06
N ARG A 517 -21.12 -10.01 12.72
CA ARG A 517 -22.38 -9.59 13.39
C ARG A 517 -22.68 -10.32 14.69
N LEU A 518 -21.95 -11.38 15.04
CA LEU A 518 -22.11 -12.06 16.32
C LEU A 518 -21.75 -11.12 17.47
N LYS A 519 -22.54 -11.17 18.55
CA LYS A 519 -22.22 -10.46 19.80
C LYS A 519 -20.91 -11.00 20.38
N GLY A 520 -20.15 -10.14 21.08
CA GLY A 520 -18.84 -10.51 21.62
C GLY A 520 -18.86 -11.79 22.46
N ALA A 521 -19.86 -11.96 23.34
CA ALA A 521 -20.02 -13.15 24.19
C ALA A 521 -20.30 -14.43 23.36
N GLU A 522 -21.10 -14.36 22.32
CA GLU A 522 -21.40 -15.51 21.45
C GLU A 522 -20.15 -15.92 20.65
N ARG A 523 -19.38 -14.93 20.18
CA ARG A 523 -18.12 -15.15 19.49
C ARG A 523 -17.09 -15.84 20.38
N GLU A 524 -16.96 -15.36 21.63
CA GLU A 524 -16.07 -15.95 22.63
C GLU A 524 -16.50 -17.38 22.98
N ALA A 525 -17.79 -17.63 23.17
CA ALA A 525 -18.30 -18.97 23.46
C ALA A 525 -18.05 -19.97 22.30
N THR A 526 -18.27 -19.53 21.04
CA THR A 526 -18.03 -20.38 19.86
C THR A 526 -16.54 -20.68 19.71
N MET A 527 -15.66 -19.69 19.91
CA MET A 527 -14.21 -19.89 19.87
C MET A 527 -13.72 -20.80 21.01
N ALA A 528 -14.23 -20.65 22.21
CA ALA A 528 -13.90 -21.53 23.33
C ALA A 528 -14.34 -22.97 23.05
N ALA A 529 -15.56 -23.17 22.55
CA ALA A 529 -16.06 -24.49 22.17
C ALA A 529 -15.18 -25.16 21.09
N PHE A 530 -14.68 -24.39 20.12
CA PHE A 530 -13.74 -24.88 19.10
C PHE A 530 -12.35 -25.15 19.71
N ALA A 531 -11.85 -24.29 20.58
CA ALA A 531 -10.55 -24.47 21.23
C ALA A 531 -10.53 -25.66 22.19
N GLU A 532 -11.64 -25.98 22.84
CA GLU A 532 -11.82 -27.13 23.72
C GLU A 532 -12.12 -28.46 22.97
N GLY A 533 -12.48 -28.37 21.66
CA GLY A 533 -12.78 -29.54 20.84
C GLY A 533 -14.24 -30.02 20.92
N ARG A 534 -15.13 -29.24 21.54
CA ARG A 534 -16.56 -29.48 21.45
C ARG A 534 -17.08 -29.27 20.03
N LEU A 535 -16.47 -28.34 19.30
CA LEU A 535 -16.64 -28.14 17.86
C LEU A 535 -15.38 -28.58 17.12
N SER A 536 -15.53 -29.24 15.99
CA SER A 536 -14.43 -29.74 15.16
C SER A 536 -14.24 -28.93 13.89
N ILE A 537 -15.28 -28.24 13.40
CA ILE A 537 -15.24 -27.34 12.26
C ILE A 537 -15.67 -25.96 12.70
N LEU A 538 -14.94 -24.94 12.29
CA LEU A 538 -15.34 -23.54 12.46
C LEU A 538 -15.51 -22.91 11.09
N VAL A 539 -16.74 -22.70 10.67
CA VAL A 539 -17.09 -21.92 9.48
C VAL A 539 -17.02 -20.45 9.84
N ALA A 540 -16.28 -19.67 9.04
CA ALA A 540 -16.16 -18.25 9.33
C ALA A 540 -15.95 -17.40 8.07
N THR A 541 -16.26 -16.13 8.18
CA THR A 541 -15.81 -15.09 7.26
C THR A 541 -14.38 -14.67 7.63
N THR A 542 -13.82 -13.63 6.99
CA THR A 542 -12.45 -13.13 7.23
C THR A 542 -12.16 -12.70 8.67
N VAL A 543 -13.14 -12.68 9.57
CA VAL A 543 -12.98 -12.36 11.01
C VAL A 543 -11.93 -13.25 11.73
N ILE A 544 -11.59 -14.42 11.16
CA ILE A 544 -10.53 -15.30 11.69
C ILE A 544 -9.12 -14.72 11.53
N GLU A 545 -8.92 -13.69 10.72
CA GLU A 545 -7.60 -13.04 10.59
C GLU A 545 -7.07 -12.55 11.95
N VAL A 546 -7.96 -12.27 12.90
CA VAL A 546 -7.65 -11.82 14.26
C VAL A 546 -8.25 -12.76 15.27
N GLY A 547 -7.46 -13.67 15.82
CA GLY A 547 -8.07 -14.53 16.82
C GLY A 547 -7.17 -15.55 17.49
N VAL A 548 -7.83 -16.35 18.27
CA VAL A 548 -7.30 -17.35 19.20
C VAL A 548 -6.44 -18.38 18.48
N ASP A 549 -5.29 -18.66 19.07
CA ASP A 549 -4.42 -19.77 18.68
C ASP A 549 -5.05 -21.10 19.12
N VAL A 550 -5.28 -21.98 18.16
CA VAL A 550 -5.79 -23.34 18.43
C VAL A 550 -4.78 -24.35 17.87
N PRO A 551 -3.83 -24.85 18.68
CA PRO A 551 -2.77 -25.77 18.23
C PRO A 551 -3.28 -27.05 17.59
N ALA A 552 -4.47 -27.51 17.95
CA ALA A 552 -5.12 -28.68 17.38
C ALA A 552 -5.80 -28.43 16.03
N ALA A 553 -5.81 -27.20 15.52
CA ALA A 553 -6.31 -26.91 14.17
C ALA A 553 -5.24 -27.27 13.14
N THR A 554 -5.52 -28.30 12.36
CA THR A 554 -4.58 -28.88 11.40
C THR A 554 -4.99 -28.67 9.94
N VAL A 555 -6.22 -28.24 9.68
CA VAL A 555 -6.70 -28.01 8.31
C VAL A 555 -7.29 -26.60 8.20
N MET A 556 -6.87 -25.89 7.15
CA MET A 556 -7.46 -24.63 6.70
C MET A 556 -8.08 -24.86 5.33
N VAL A 557 -9.39 -24.63 5.19
CA VAL A 557 -10.10 -24.62 3.91
C VAL A 557 -10.49 -23.19 3.59
N ILE A 558 -10.15 -22.69 2.41
CA ILE A 558 -10.48 -21.33 1.97
C ILE A 558 -11.25 -21.44 0.65
N GLU A 559 -12.53 -21.06 0.67
CA GLU A 559 -13.36 -21.00 -0.54
C GLU A 559 -13.07 -19.73 -1.32
N HIS A 560 -13.17 -19.83 -2.65
CA HIS A 560 -12.90 -18.73 -3.56
C HIS A 560 -11.56 -18.02 -3.28
N ALA A 561 -10.52 -18.82 -3.11
CA ALA A 561 -9.19 -18.33 -2.77
C ALA A 561 -8.64 -17.30 -3.79
N GLU A 562 -9.13 -17.32 -5.04
CA GLU A 562 -8.80 -16.34 -6.08
C GLU A 562 -9.23 -14.90 -5.75
N ARG A 563 -10.17 -14.73 -4.83
CA ARG A 563 -10.67 -13.40 -4.40
C ARG A 563 -9.87 -12.78 -3.27
N PHE A 564 -9.03 -13.57 -2.61
CA PHE A 564 -8.21 -13.10 -1.49
C PHE A 564 -6.89 -12.51 -1.98
N GLY A 565 -6.41 -11.48 -1.29
CA GLY A 565 -5.03 -11.01 -1.43
C GLY A 565 -4.02 -12.03 -0.88
N LEU A 566 -2.79 -12.02 -1.42
CA LEU A 566 -1.74 -12.95 -0.98
C LEU A 566 -1.43 -12.83 0.52
N ALA A 567 -1.39 -11.61 1.04
CA ALA A 567 -1.18 -11.36 2.47
C ALA A 567 -2.27 -12.00 3.34
N GLN A 568 -3.54 -11.93 2.92
CA GLN A 568 -4.66 -12.55 3.63
C GLN A 568 -4.58 -14.08 3.59
N LEU A 569 -4.32 -14.66 2.41
CA LEU A 569 -4.12 -16.11 2.28
C LEU A 569 -2.99 -16.60 3.16
N HIS A 570 -1.88 -15.86 3.22
CA HIS A 570 -0.75 -16.21 4.06
C HIS A 570 -1.07 -16.14 5.55
N GLN A 571 -1.78 -15.11 6.00
CA GLN A 571 -2.24 -14.98 7.39
C GLN A 571 -3.19 -16.10 7.79
N LEU A 572 -4.17 -16.43 6.93
CA LEU A 572 -5.09 -17.52 7.14
C LEU A 572 -4.36 -18.86 7.21
N ARG A 573 -3.44 -19.15 6.26
CA ARG A 573 -2.60 -20.35 6.30
C ARG A 573 -1.81 -20.44 7.61
N GLY A 574 -1.28 -19.35 8.11
CA GLY A 574 -0.53 -19.30 9.37
C GLY A 574 -1.35 -19.61 10.63
N ARG A 575 -2.69 -19.74 10.52
CA ARG A 575 -3.56 -20.14 11.64
C ARG A 575 -3.52 -21.65 11.91
N VAL A 576 -3.01 -22.44 10.99
CA VAL A 576 -2.74 -23.89 11.17
C VAL A 576 -1.22 -24.14 11.20
N GLY A 577 -0.80 -25.36 11.52
CA GLY A 577 0.62 -25.70 11.59
C GLY A 577 1.35 -25.17 12.81
N ARG A 578 0.65 -24.90 13.91
CA ARG A 578 1.24 -24.41 15.18
C ARG A 578 1.64 -25.51 16.14
N GLY A 579 1.16 -26.74 15.90
CA GLY A 579 1.53 -27.95 16.64
C GLY A 579 2.54 -28.82 15.88
N ALA A 580 2.89 -29.97 16.47
CA ALA A 580 3.76 -30.98 15.85
C ALA A 580 3.05 -31.83 14.77
N ALA A 581 1.72 -31.75 14.67
CA ALA A 581 0.92 -32.49 13.71
C ALA A 581 1.05 -31.92 12.27
N LYS A 582 1.03 -32.81 11.28
CA LYS A 582 0.99 -32.39 9.87
C LYS A 582 -0.27 -31.57 9.60
N SER A 583 -0.12 -30.47 8.90
CA SER A 583 -1.19 -29.53 8.62
C SER A 583 -1.35 -29.28 7.12
N ALA A 584 -2.56 -28.97 6.69
CA ALA A 584 -2.89 -28.70 5.30
C ALA A 584 -3.67 -27.40 5.13
N CYS A 585 -3.40 -26.69 4.03
CA CYS A 585 -4.15 -25.55 3.57
C CYS A 585 -4.74 -25.81 2.20
N LEU A 586 -6.07 -25.86 2.10
CA LEU A 586 -6.80 -26.19 0.88
C LEU A 586 -7.42 -24.92 0.31
N LEU A 587 -6.89 -24.47 -0.82
CA LEU A 587 -7.31 -23.27 -1.54
C LEU A 587 -8.29 -23.67 -2.64
N LEU A 588 -9.58 -23.48 -2.40
CA LEU A 588 -10.63 -23.79 -3.36
C LEU A 588 -10.85 -22.57 -4.27
N TYR A 589 -10.89 -22.79 -5.58
CA TYR A 589 -11.03 -21.73 -6.57
C TYR A 589 -12.10 -22.03 -7.62
N ALA A 590 -12.79 -20.98 -8.11
CA ALA A 590 -13.73 -21.06 -9.21
C ALA A 590 -13.02 -20.86 -10.56
N GLN A 591 -13.49 -21.52 -11.61
CA GLN A 591 -13.04 -21.33 -12.97
C GLN A 591 -13.96 -20.36 -13.75
N PRO A 592 -13.46 -19.63 -14.77
CA PRO A 592 -12.05 -19.53 -15.20
C PRO A 592 -11.22 -18.61 -14.30
N LEU A 593 -9.93 -18.96 -14.09
CA LEU A 593 -8.99 -18.11 -13.36
C LEU A 593 -8.31 -17.09 -14.31
N GLY A 594 -8.29 -15.82 -13.92
CA GLY A 594 -7.44 -14.82 -14.54
C GLY A 594 -5.94 -15.05 -14.23
N GLU A 595 -5.04 -14.46 -15.04
CA GLU A 595 -3.59 -14.68 -14.91
C GLU A 595 -3.04 -14.26 -13.53
N THR A 596 -3.50 -13.13 -12.98
CA THR A 596 -3.10 -12.68 -11.64
C THR A 596 -3.53 -13.66 -10.55
N ALA A 597 -4.74 -14.21 -10.64
CA ALA A 597 -5.23 -15.21 -9.68
C ALA A 597 -4.43 -16.52 -9.76
N LYS A 598 -4.11 -16.98 -10.98
CA LYS A 598 -3.22 -18.15 -11.18
C LYS A 598 -1.86 -17.93 -10.53
N ALA A 599 -1.24 -16.78 -10.77
CA ALA A 599 0.06 -16.44 -10.19
C ALA A 599 0.01 -16.40 -8.65
N ARG A 600 -1.03 -15.80 -8.06
CA ARG A 600 -1.23 -15.77 -6.59
C ARG A 600 -1.33 -17.18 -5.99
N LEU A 601 -2.15 -18.03 -6.58
CA LEU A 601 -2.32 -19.40 -6.09
C LEU A 601 -1.05 -20.25 -6.28
N ALA A 602 -0.27 -20.02 -7.34
CA ALA A 602 1.00 -20.71 -7.58
C ALA A 602 2.01 -20.36 -6.48
N ILE A 603 2.21 -19.07 -6.17
CA ILE A 603 3.11 -18.60 -5.11
C ILE A 603 2.75 -19.21 -3.75
N MET A 604 1.46 -19.27 -3.42
CA MET A 604 1.02 -19.87 -2.15
C MET A 604 1.38 -21.34 -2.02
N ARG A 605 1.49 -22.07 -3.15
CA ARG A 605 1.92 -23.47 -3.18
C ARG A 605 3.44 -23.64 -3.12
N GLU A 606 4.18 -22.71 -3.75
CA GLU A 606 5.63 -22.80 -3.90
C GLU A 606 6.38 -22.49 -2.62
N THR A 607 5.87 -21.56 -1.81
CA THR A 607 6.60 -21.06 -0.65
C THR A 607 5.73 -20.84 0.57
N GLU A 608 6.35 -21.00 1.74
CA GLU A 608 5.80 -20.58 3.02
C GLU A 608 6.50 -19.32 3.56
N ASP A 609 7.50 -18.81 2.87
CA ASP A 609 8.21 -17.58 3.25
C ASP A 609 7.31 -16.37 3.02
N GLY A 610 6.86 -15.78 4.13
CA GLY A 610 5.98 -14.63 4.11
C GLY A 610 6.63 -13.38 3.49
N PHE A 611 7.96 -13.24 3.57
CA PHE A 611 8.66 -12.11 2.94
C PHE A 611 8.61 -12.23 1.42
N ARG A 612 8.87 -13.44 0.87
CA ARG A 612 8.76 -13.71 -0.56
C ARG A 612 7.31 -13.54 -1.05
N ILE A 613 6.32 -14.02 -0.28
CA ILE A 613 4.90 -13.84 -0.61
C ILE A 613 4.54 -12.36 -0.66
N ALA A 614 5.02 -11.54 0.27
CA ALA A 614 4.75 -10.13 0.32
C ALA A 614 5.39 -9.37 -0.87
N GLU A 615 6.62 -9.73 -1.27
CA GLU A 615 7.30 -9.17 -2.45
C GLU A 615 6.54 -9.50 -3.74
N GLU A 616 6.05 -10.73 -3.88
CA GLU A 616 5.23 -11.13 -5.03
C GLU A 616 3.84 -10.46 -5.03
N ASP A 617 3.22 -10.25 -3.85
CA ASP A 617 1.96 -9.49 -3.75
C ASP A 617 2.14 -8.07 -4.27
N LEU A 618 3.24 -7.40 -3.90
CA LEU A 618 3.59 -6.07 -4.41
C LEU A 618 3.77 -6.09 -5.94
N ARG A 619 4.47 -7.10 -6.48
CA ARG A 619 4.69 -7.22 -7.92
C ARG A 619 3.41 -7.48 -8.70
N LEU A 620 2.51 -8.33 -8.20
CA LEU A 620 1.29 -8.74 -8.89
C LEU A 620 0.17 -7.68 -8.83
N ARG A 621 0.14 -6.84 -7.80
CA ARG A 621 -0.85 -5.75 -7.69
C ARG A 621 -0.56 -4.59 -8.64
N GLY A 622 0.72 -4.37 -9.03
CA GLY A 622 1.13 -3.18 -9.78
C GLY A 622 0.96 -1.88 -8.97
N ALA A 623 1.52 -0.79 -9.48
CA ALA A 623 1.46 0.51 -8.81
C ALA A 623 0.04 1.10 -8.71
N GLY A 624 -0.85 0.77 -9.65
CA GLY A 624 -2.20 1.36 -9.75
C GLY A 624 -3.20 0.89 -8.68
N GLU A 625 -3.15 -0.38 -8.28
CA GLU A 625 -4.06 -0.93 -7.25
C GLU A 625 -3.62 -0.57 -5.81
N LEU A 626 -2.32 -0.36 -5.58
CA LEU A 626 -1.81 0.10 -4.29
C LEU A 626 -2.27 1.51 -3.93
N LEU A 627 -2.51 2.36 -4.94
CA LEU A 627 -3.01 3.73 -4.77
C LEU A 627 -4.54 3.78 -4.55
N GLY A 628 -5.28 2.75 -4.96
CA GLY A 628 -6.75 2.67 -4.82
C GLY A 628 -7.25 2.21 -3.44
N THR A 629 -6.50 1.37 -2.74
CA THR A 629 -6.82 0.96 -1.37
C THR A 629 -6.09 1.87 -0.40
N ARG A 630 -6.78 2.83 0.19
CA ARG A 630 -6.33 3.65 1.32
C ARG A 630 -6.04 2.77 2.54
N GLN A 631 -5.00 1.96 2.47
CA GLN A 631 -4.38 1.44 3.69
C GLN A 631 -3.65 2.62 4.33
N SER A 632 -4.22 3.12 5.40
CA SER A 632 -3.69 4.21 6.20
C SER A 632 -2.22 3.96 6.56
N GLY A 633 -1.30 4.73 5.95
CA GLY A 633 0.11 4.74 6.31
C GLY A 633 1.14 4.67 5.18
N LEU A 634 0.72 4.44 3.93
CA LEU A 634 1.64 4.50 2.79
C LEU A 634 1.77 5.93 2.26
N PRO A 635 2.98 6.40 1.93
CA PRO A 635 3.14 7.66 1.21
C PRO A 635 2.45 7.54 -0.15
N ASP A 636 1.60 8.50 -0.47
CA ASP A 636 0.97 8.62 -1.78
C ASP A 636 2.04 9.06 -2.80
N MET A 637 2.59 8.09 -3.56
CA MET A 637 3.58 8.34 -4.61
C MET A 637 2.87 8.63 -5.92
N ARG A 638 3.23 9.73 -6.57
CA ARG A 638 2.61 10.20 -7.81
C ARG A 638 3.36 9.77 -9.06
N LEU A 639 4.68 9.65 -8.96
CA LEU A 639 5.61 9.38 -10.06
C LEU A 639 6.33 8.05 -9.90
N ALA A 640 6.67 7.71 -8.65
CA ALA A 640 7.45 6.53 -8.37
C ALA A 640 6.57 5.27 -8.35
N ASP A 641 6.96 4.28 -9.16
CA ASP A 641 6.48 2.90 -9.07
C ASP A 641 7.43 2.12 -8.16
N LEU A 642 6.95 1.73 -6.97
CA LEU A 642 7.79 1.09 -5.96
C LEU A 642 8.33 -0.28 -6.40
N ALA A 643 7.66 -0.97 -7.32
CA ALA A 643 8.13 -2.25 -7.86
C ALA A 643 9.23 -2.02 -8.91
N ALA A 644 9.00 -1.11 -9.87
CA ALA A 644 9.95 -0.80 -10.92
C ALA A 644 11.19 -0.04 -10.39
N HIS A 645 10.99 0.85 -9.39
CA HIS A 645 12.02 1.76 -8.88
C HIS A 645 12.65 1.31 -7.54
N ALA A 646 12.62 0.00 -7.22
CA ALA A 646 13.14 -0.52 -5.95
C ALA A 646 14.62 -0.16 -5.71
N GLU A 647 15.46 -0.22 -6.74
CA GLU A 647 16.88 0.17 -6.66
C GLU A 647 17.06 1.68 -6.47
N LEU A 648 16.22 2.49 -7.13
CA LEU A 648 16.22 3.94 -6.96
C LEU A 648 15.79 4.35 -5.55
N LEU A 649 14.85 3.67 -4.96
CA LEU A 649 14.44 3.90 -3.57
C LEU A 649 15.60 3.63 -2.59
N GLN A 650 16.35 2.55 -2.79
CA GLN A 650 17.52 2.27 -1.96
C GLN A 650 18.58 3.36 -2.13
N ALA A 651 18.86 3.78 -3.37
CA ALA A 651 19.80 4.87 -3.64
C ALA A 651 19.35 6.21 -3.02
N ALA A 652 18.04 6.52 -3.10
CA ALA A 652 17.47 7.72 -2.49
C ALA A 652 17.60 7.73 -0.96
N ARG A 653 17.42 6.57 -0.31
CA ARG A 653 17.63 6.39 1.13
C ARG A 653 19.10 6.62 1.52
N ASP A 654 20.02 5.98 0.78
CA ASP A 654 21.44 6.08 1.09
C ASP A 654 21.94 7.52 0.90
N ASP A 655 21.44 8.21 -0.14
CA ASP A 655 21.73 9.63 -0.39
C ASP A 655 21.13 10.53 0.71
N ALA A 656 19.88 10.33 1.08
CA ALA A 656 19.23 11.08 2.17
C ALA A 656 20.00 10.91 3.50
N ARG A 657 20.47 9.70 3.80
CA ARG A 657 21.29 9.43 4.99
C ARG A 657 22.62 10.19 4.93
N LEU A 658 23.31 10.14 3.80
CA LEU A 658 24.56 10.86 3.59
C LEU A 658 24.38 12.37 3.72
N VAL A 659 23.27 12.91 3.21
CA VAL A 659 22.91 14.34 3.34
C VAL A 659 22.78 14.71 4.82
N ILE A 660 22.02 13.94 5.61
CA ILE A 660 21.82 14.24 7.04
C ILE A 660 23.12 14.09 7.84
N GLU A 661 23.99 13.14 7.51
CA GLU A 661 25.30 12.97 8.14
C GLU A 661 26.23 14.19 7.90
N ARG A 662 26.14 14.85 6.73
CA ARG A 662 27.05 15.93 6.34
C ARG A 662 26.45 17.33 6.53
N ASP A 663 25.16 17.47 6.35
CA ASP A 663 24.43 18.75 6.36
C ASP A 663 23.03 18.57 6.96
N PRO A 664 22.93 18.26 8.27
CA PRO A 664 21.65 17.93 8.92
C PRO A 664 20.63 19.10 8.84
N ASP A 665 21.12 20.35 8.79
CA ASP A 665 20.28 21.54 8.72
C ASP A 665 20.02 22.00 7.28
N LEU A 666 20.52 21.28 6.28
CA LEU A 666 20.41 21.61 4.85
C LEU A 666 20.87 23.05 4.53
N GLN A 667 22.02 23.50 5.08
CA GLN A 667 22.54 24.86 4.90
C GLN A 667 23.47 24.99 3.70
N SER A 668 24.04 23.90 3.20
CA SER A 668 24.89 23.91 2.01
C SER A 668 24.12 24.32 0.75
N GLU A 669 24.81 24.60 -0.34
CA GLU A 669 24.19 24.91 -1.65
C GLU A 669 23.27 23.74 -2.09
N ARG A 670 23.76 22.50 -1.99
CA ARG A 670 22.95 21.31 -2.24
C ARG A 670 21.79 21.19 -1.24
N GLY A 671 22.01 21.50 0.03
CA GLY A 671 20.98 21.53 1.07
C GLY A 671 19.86 22.51 0.75
N ALA A 672 20.22 23.70 0.22
CA ALA A 672 19.23 24.69 -0.24
C ALA A 672 18.37 24.16 -1.42
N ALA A 673 19.00 23.45 -2.38
CA ALA A 673 18.29 22.80 -3.47
C ALA A 673 17.38 21.66 -2.97
N LEU A 674 17.84 20.85 -2.01
CA LEU A 674 17.04 19.81 -1.37
C LEU A 674 15.84 20.36 -0.59
N ARG A 675 15.97 21.54 0.04
CA ARG A 675 14.80 22.21 0.64
C ARG A 675 13.75 22.58 -0.43
N ALA A 676 14.18 23.05 -1.63
CA ALA A 676 13.25 23.29 -2.72
C ALA A 676 12.54 22.02 -3.16
N LEU A 677 13.26 20.90 -3.25
CA LEU A 677 12.71 19.58 -3.56
C LEU A 677 11.64 19.16 -2.54
N LEU A 678 11.89 19.31 -1.24
CA LEU A 678 10.90 19.02 -0.19
C LEU A 678 9.61 19.81 -0.37
N TYR A 679 9.69 21.09 -0.74
CA TYR A 679 8.51 21.90 -1.05
C TYR A 679 7.79 21.41 -2.31
N LEU A 680 8.49 21.05 -3.38
CA LEU A 680 7.90 20.54 -4.62
C LEU A 680 7.01 19.31 -4.38
N PHE A 681 7.45 18.40 -3.53
CA PHE A 681 6.72 17.20 -3.17
C PHE A 681 5.88 17.33 -1.89
N ARG A 682 5.59 18.56 -1.45
CA ARG A 682 4.73 18.87 -0.28
C ARG A 682 5.16 18.15 1.00
N ARG A 683 6.46 18.10 1.24
CA ARG A 683 7.04 17.59 2.49
C ARG A 683 7.39 18.78 3.43
N ASP A 684 6.51 19.80 3.46
CA ASP A 684 6.69 21.04 4.22
C ASP A 684 6.87 20.82 5.72
N ASP A 685 6.22 19.77 6.28
CA ASP A 685 6.31 19.45 7.70
C ASP A 685 7.74 19.04 8.09
N ALA A 686 8.46 18.32 7.22
CA ALA A 686 9.88 18.03 7.44
C ALA A 686 10.75 19.30 7.47
N VAL A 687 10.41 20.30 6.63
CA VAL A 687 11.09 21.61 6.65
C VAL A 687 10.77 22.39 7.91
N ARG A 688 9.57 22.24 8.48
CA ARG A 688 9.20 22.87 9.76
C ARG A 688 9.96 22.27 10.92
N THR A 689 10.19 20.96 10.91
CA THR A 689 10.98 20.23 11.91
C THR A 689 12.41 20.81 12.00
N LEU A 690 13.06 21.13 10.87
CA LEU A 690 14.37 21.79 10.83
C LEU A 690 14.40 23.17 11.52
N ARG A 691 13.25 23.82 11.71
CA ARG A 691 13.16 25.17 12.31
C ARG A 691 12.77 25.15 13.78
N ALA A 692 12.26 24.02 14.26
CA ALA A 692 11.83 23.85 15.64
C ALA A 692 12.97 23.40 16.58
N GLY A 693 14.11 22.95 16.06
CA GLY A 693 15.38 22.74 16.75
C GLY A 693 16.30 23.93 16.59
#